data_f620ab08a215861e388c94cf38cde46b
#
_entry.id   f620ab08a215861e388c94cf38cde46b
#
_cell.length_a   1.000
_cell.length_b   1.000
_cell.length_c   1.000
_cell.angle_alpha   90.00
_cell.angle_beta   90.00
_cell.angle_gamma   90.00
#
_symmetry.space_group_name_H-M   'P 1'
#
loop_
_entity.id
_entity.type
_entity.pdbx_description
1 polymer ?
#
loop_
_entity_poly.entity_id
_entity_poly.type
_entity_poly.pdbx_seq_one_letter_code
_entity_poly.pdbx_strand_id
1 'polypeptide(L)'
;MPVSRRARRSATVALTTAACLVLTAGNPAVADTTPFQEPYRPQVHYTPAKNWMNDPNGLVYYRGEYHLFYQYNPAGNSWGNMSWGHAVSTDLVHWQELPLAIPHDNSEMVFSGSVVVDAENTSRLGSRTNPAMVAVYTSAHPNGKQAQSLAYSTDRGRTWTKYSGNPVLDVGSNAFRDPEVQWYAPTKSWLMTVVLADEHKVEFYSSKDLKSWKRLSGFGPAGATGGAWECPDLFPLAVDGDPRRIKWVLAVSINPGGIAGGSGVQYFLGDFDGTNFSPDDKGSYTPPSGTILQDFEQPGHGSWTVDGTAFGNGPADGPLPGQSAVSGIEGSGYTNSFHGGDGATGTLTSPPFTVDTDYLNFKIGGGNHPHDPNAATEPQPVPTGTVLADFEGGDYGTWTTTGTAFGTGPAQGTLPGQQQVTGHLGHGLVNSFLPGDAGTGELTSPPFTVDKKYLNFLIGGGAHPASSDAPTAVELTVDGKAVRSATGTNDEHLDWASWDLSDLQGRTVQIKVVDANTGGWGHINLDQVLLSDTPARPQSRETTVNLLVDGQVVQSATGADNETLDWASFDLRALRGRTARVEIVDANTGGWGHIMADRFTAADRPALSSVRRARWADFGKDFYAAVTYNDAPRGERTMIGWMNNWQYGGSIPTSPWRSAQSLPRTLRLRTIGGRLELTQQPVRSLESLYEGPELAVGDVTVHHGTLDLPQWAGGQALDIDATFSLADARKFGLKVRTGVGQETVIGYDATEQQLYVDRTKSGAVDFAPDFPGVQTAPLKPQGGKVHIRVVVDRSSVEVFGGQGQAVITDQIFPDTDSQGVRLFAEGGTAKLDDLELWHLGSYRSR
;
A
#
# COMPACT_ATOMS: atom_id res chain seq x y z
N MET A 1 -45.16 6.52 55.07
CA MET A 1 -45.67 5.60 56.09
C MET A 1 -45.97 4.28 55.43
N PRO A 2 -45.81 3.15 56.08
CA PRO A 2 -44.59 2.47 56.42
C PRO A 2 -44.57 1.01 55.88
N VAL A 3 -43.35 0.47 55.69
CA VAL A 3 -42.74 -0.68 56.41
C VAL A 3 -43.41 -2.05 56.27
N SER A 4 -42.76 -3.08 55.78
CA SER A 4 -42.22 -4.13 56.68
C SER A 4 -41.33 -5.15 55.94
N ARG A 5 -40.25 -5.45 56.66
CA ARG A 5 -39.28 -6.54 56.56
C ARG A 5 -39.82 -7.91 56.87
N ARG A 6 -39.18 -8.97 56.35
CA ARG A 6 -38.73 -10.21 57.08
C ARG A 6 -38.12 -11.17 56.06
N ALA A 7 -36.92 -11.63 56.08
CA ALA A 7 -35.96 -12.24 56.96
C ALA A 7 -36.14 -13.76 57.18
N ARG A 8 -35.09 -14.47 56.76
CA ARG A 8 -34.48 -15.75 57.23
C ARG A 8 -35.18 -17.08 56.93
N ARG A 9 -34.49 -18.08 56.39
CA ARG A 9 -33.59 -18.98 57.13
C ARG A 9 -32.86 -19.97 56.21
N SER A 10 -31.62 -20.26 56.60
CA SER A 10 -30.68 -21.26 56.10
C SER A 10 -31.13 -22.71 56.35
N ALA A 11 -30.67 -23.64 55.51
CA ALA A 11 -30.39 -25.02 55.92
C ALA A 11 -29.23 -25.58 55.06
N THR A 12 -28.13 -25.88 55.71
CA THR A 12 -26.94 -26.58 55.23
C THR A 12 -27.22 -28.10 55.29
N VAL A 13 -26.90 -28.82 54.21
CA VAL A 13 -26.61 -30.24 54.25
C VAL A 13 -25.37 -30.54 53.44
N ALA A 14 -24.34 -31.03 54.09
CA ALA A 14 -23.13 -31.55 53.47
C ALA A 14 -23.32 -33.04 53.20
N LEU A 15 -22.93 -33.52 52.06
CA LEU A 15 -22.55 -34.91 51.84
C LEU A 15 -21.35 -34.96 50.88
N THR A 16 -20.27 -35.51 51.37
CA THR A 16 -19.03 -35.92 50.70
C THR A 16 -19.25 -37.14 49.82
N THR A 17 -18.78 -37.16 48.60
CA THR A 17 -18.33 -38.38 47.92
C THR A 17 -17.25 -38.05 46.84
N ALA A 18 -16.36 -39.00 46.71
CA ALA A 18 -15.04 -39.05 46.20
C ALA A 18 -14.83 -38.66 44.71
N ALA A 19 -13.63 -38.17 44.45
CA ALA A 19 -13.06 -37.83 43.17
C ALA A 19 -12.82 -39.03 42.26
N CYS A 20 -13.18 -38.89 40.98
CA CYS A 20 -12.49 -39.54 39.87
C CYS A 20 -11.97 -38.43 38.94
N LEU A 21 -10.66 -38.23 38.92
CA LEU A 21 -10.00 -37.40 37.92
C LEU A 21 -10.09 -38.10 36.55
N VAL A 22 -10.85 -37.56 35.65
CA VAL A 22 -10.71 -37.79 34.22
C VAL A 22 -10.03 -36.54 33.67
N LEU A 23 -8.76 -36.67 33.28
CA LEU A 23 -8.04 -35.68 32.48
C LEU A 23 -8.63 -35.67 31.07
N THR A 24 -9.53 -34.77 30.79
CA THR A 24 -9.88 -34.39 29.41
C THR A 24 -8.92 -33.30 28.98
N ALA A 25 -8.11 -33.59 27.94
CA ALA A 25 -7.35 -32.60 27.25
C ALA A 25 -8.29 -31.50 26.76
N GLY A 26 -8.19 -30.32 27.35
CA GLY A 26 -8.94 -29.16 26.93
C GLY A 26 -8.47 -28.67 25.58
N ASN A 27 -9.34 -28.71 24.60
CA ASN A 27 -9.18 -27.83 23.41
C ASN A 27 -9.00 -26.39 23.92
N PRO A 28 -8.11 -25.58 23.31
CA PRO A 28 -8.05 -24.16 23.61
C PRO A 28 -9.44 -23.57 23.36
N ALA A 29 -10.00 -22.95 24.36
CA ALA A 29 -11.25 -22.23 24.25
C ALA A 29 -11.06 -21.15 23.19
N VAL A 30 -11.76 -21.29 22.08
CA VAL A 30 -12.01 -20.15 21.19
C VAL A 30 -12.69 -19.10 22.08
N ALA A 31 -12.00 -17.98 22.30
CA ALA A 31 -12.58 -16.86 23.01
C ALA A 31 -13.86 -16.48 22.27
N ASP A 32 -15.00 -16.52 22.97
CA ASP A 32 -16.28 -16.07 22.43
C ASP A 32 -16.20 -14.54 22.30
N THR A 33 -15.63 -14.08 21.20
CA THR A 33 -15.46 -12.65 20.93
C THR A 33 -16.84 -12.10 20.60
N THR A 34 -17.33 -11.22 21.44
CA THR A 34 -18.52 -10.43 21.14
C THR A 34 -18.30 -9.75 19.78
N PRO A 35 -19.20 -9.88 18.79
CA PRO A 35 -19.02 -9.28 17.47
C PRO A 35 -18.66 -7.79 17.57
N PHE A 36 -17.70 -7.34 16.74
CA PHE A 36 -17.15 -5.97 16.70
C PHE A 36 -16.34 -5.52 17.93
N GLN A 37 -15.90 -6.47 18.77
CA GLN A 37 -14.97 -6.25 19.88
C GLN A 37 -13.65 -7.01 19.69
N GLU A 38 -13.42 -7.54 18.51
CA GLU A 38 -12.20 -8.26 18.16
C GLU A 38 -10.97 -7.32 18.32
N PRO A 39 -9.78 -7.86 18.60
CA PRO A 39 -8.54 -7.07 18.55
C PRO A 39 -8.44 -6.31 17.23
N TYR A 40 -7.99 -5.04 17.28
CA TYR A 40 -7.85 -4.13 16.14
C TYR A 40 -9.16 -3.70 15.46
N ARG A 41 -10.35 -4.18 15.89
CA ARG A 41 -11.62 -3.74 15.29
C ARG A 41 -11.83 -2.25 15.48
N PRO A 42 -11.84 -1.45 14.39
CA PRO A 42 -12.10 -0.03 14.48
C PRO A 42 -13.43 0.29 15.18
N GLN A 43 -13.42 1.34 15.99
CA GLN A 43 -14.59 1.83 16.69
C GLN A 43 -15.16 3.09 16.07
N VAL A 44 -14.35 3.82 15.30
CA VAL A 44 -14.70 5.09 14.69
C VAL A 44 -14.82 4.96 13.15
N HIS A 45 -14.09 4.01 12.58
CA HIS A 45 -14.07 3.75 11.13
C HIS A 45 -15.02 2.61 10.77
N TYR A 46 -15.69 2.75 9.60
CA TYR A 46 -16.57 1.68 9.11
C TYR A 46 -15.80 0.44 8.68
N THR A 47 -16.27 -0.71 9.14
CA THR A 47 -15.81 -2.04 8.70
C THR A 47 -17.01 -2.95 8.50
N PRO A 48 -16.99 -3.90 7.52
CA PRO A 48 -18.00 -4.93 7.42
C PRO A 48 -17.92 -5.88 8.61
N ALA A 49 -18.96 -6.63 8.88
CA ALA A 49 -18.96 -7.61 9.95
C ALA A 49 -17.85 -8.66 9.80
N LYS A 50 -17.58 -9.07 8.58
CA LYS A 50 -16.54 -10.05 8.21
C LYS A 50 -16.09 -9.85 6.78
N ASN A 51 -15.06 -10.57 6.38
CA ASN A 51 -14.56 -10.68 5.01
C ASN A 51 -13.81 -9.43 4.49
N TRP A 52 -13.27 -9.56 3.28
CA TRP A 52 -12.52 -8.53 2.58
C TRP A 52 -13.40 -7.37 2.13
N MET A 53 -12.91 -6.15 2.33
CA MET A 53 -13.46 -4.92 1.80
C MET A 53 -12.33 -4.06 1.21
N ASN A 54 -12.58 -3.40 0.07
CA ASN A 54 -11.69 -2.37 -0.47
C ASN A 54 -12.48 -1.10 -0.89
N ASP A 55 -12.36 -0.62 -2.11
CA ASP A 55 -12.80 0.67 -2.59
C ASP A 55 -14.19 1.10 -2.11
N PRO A 56 -14.37 2.32 -1.62
CA PRO A 56 -15.71 2.90 -1.48
C PRO A 56 -16.33 3.11 -2.86
N ASN A 57 -17.59 2.78 -3.00
CA ASN A 57 -18.35 2.87 -4.24
C ASN A 57 -19.66 3.60 -4.02
N GLY A 58 -20.19 4.18 -5.09
CA GLY A 58 -21.56 4.63 -5.14
C GLY A 58 -21.96 5.60 -4.04
N LEU A 59 -21.05 6.46 -3.59
CA LEU A 59 -21.31 7.42 -2.53
C LEU A 59 -22.40 8.39 -2.95
N VAL A 60 -23.58 8.31 -2.34
CA VAL A 60 -24.72 9.15 -2.68
C VAL A 60 -25.59 9.46 -1.47
N TYR A 61 -26.10 10.70 -1.40
CA TYR A 61 -27.11 11.07 -0.42
C TYR A 61 -28.51 11.02 -1.05
N TYR A 62 -29.41 10.27 -0.43
CA TYR A 62 -30.77 10.18 -0.91
C TYR A 62 -31.79 10.07 0.22
N ARG A 63 -32.77 11.01 0.26
CA ARG A 63 -33.88 11.01 1.20
C ARG A 63 -33.52 10.83 2.67
N GLY A 64 -32.46 11.53 3.13
CA GLY A 64 -32.03 11.53 4.52
C GLY A 64 -31.01 10.47 4.88
N GLU A 65 -30.56 9.67 3.91
CA GLU A 65 -29.54 8.64 4.09
C GLU A 65 -28.34 8.91 3.22
N TYR A 66 -27.13 8.81 3.78
CA TYR A 66 -25.87 8.64 3.09
C TYR A 66 -25.68 7.16 2.81
N HIS A 67 -25.47 6.79 1.58
CA HIS A 67 -25.19 5.43 1.16
C HIS A 67 -23.70 5.28 0.92
N LEU A 68 -23.12 4.23 1.46
CA LEU A 68 -21.77 3.77 1.22
C LEU A 68 -21.85 2.35 0.67
N PHE A 69 -21.58 2.18 -0.61
CA PHE A 69 -21.30 0.88 -1.17
C PHE A 69 -19.79 0.66 -1.14
N TYR A 70 -19.34 -0.58 -1.24
CA TYR A 70 -17.93 -0.89 -1.22
C TYR A 70 -17.63 -2.21 -1.92
N GLN A 71 -16.44 -2.34 -2.47
CA GLN A 71 -15.94 -3.61 -2.97
C GLN A 71 -15.90 -4.63 -1.84
N TYR A 72 -16.48 -5.80 -2.06
CA TYR A 72 -16.67 -6.80 -1.02
C TYR A 72 -16.54 -8.22 -1.57
N ASN A 73 -15.77 -9.07 -0.88
CA ASN A 73 -15.76 -10.50 -1.14
C ASN A 73 -16.74 -11.20 -0.18
N PRO A 74 -17.92 -11.66 -0.61
CA PRO A 74 -18.88 -12.32 0.29
C PRO A 74 -18.41 -13.70 0.77
N ALA A 75 -17.39 -14.29 0.16
CA ALA A 75 -16.95 -15.65 0.41
C ALA A 75 -15.68 -15.77 1.25
N GLY A 76 -14.88 -14.68 1.40
CA GLY A 76 -13.60 -14.80 2.07
C GLY A 76 -12.95 -13.48 2.50
N ASN A 77 -11.82 -13.60 3.20
CA ASN A 77 -11.07 -12.50 3.78
C ASN A 77 -9.89 -12.04 2.89
N SER A 78 -9.90 -12.41 1.62
CA SER A 78 -8.96 -12.00 0.57
C SER A 78 -9.70 -11.39 -0.60
N TRP A 79 -8.99 -10.64 -1.46
CA TRP A 79 -9.56 -10.10 -2.69
C TRP A 79 -10.03 -11.22 -3.62
N GLY A 80 -11.20 -11.08 -4.18
CA GLY A 80 -11.83 -12.05 -5.09
C GLY A 80 -13.35 -11.98 -4.99
N ASN A 81 -14.07 -12.62 -5.92
CA ASN A 81 -15.54 -12.67 -5.95
C ASN A 81 -16.20 -11.28 -5.77
N MET A 82 -15.61 -10.25 -6.37
CA MET A 82 -15.95 -8.86 -6.12
C MET A 82 -17.43 -8.57 -6.37
N SER A 83 -18.06 -8.08 -5.35
CA SER A 83 -19.47 -7.71 -5.28
C SER A 83 -19.57 -6.37 -4.56
N TRP A 84 -20.72 -5.70 -4.58
CA TRP A 84 -20.93 -4.49 -3.79
C TRP A 84 -21.60 -4.79 -2.45
N GLY A 85 -20.88 -4.59 -1.34
CA GLY A 85 -21.44 -4.44 -0.01
C GLY A 85 -22.19 -3.10 0.10
N HIS A 86 -22.94 -2.91 1.19
CA HIS A 86 -23.75 -1.71 1.36
C HIS A 86 -23.90 -1.34 2.83
N ALA A 87 -23.74 -0.07 3.14
CA ALA A 87 -24.08 0.52 4.43
C ALA A 87 -24.79 1.85 4.26
N VAL A 88 -25.54 2.25 5.27
CA VAL A 88 -26.23 3.56 5.29
C VAL A 88 -25.97 4.27 6.61
N SER A 89 -25.97 5.60 6.54
CA SER A 89 -25.86 6.49 7.69
C SER A 89 -26.75 7.71 7.53
N THR A 90 -27.23 8.29 8.62
CA THR A 90 -27.94 9.58 8.60
C THR A 90 -27.02 10.77 8.88
N ASP A 91 -25.80 10.51 9.33
CA ASP A 91 -24.83 11.53 9.80
C ASP A 91 -23.39 11.32 9.38
N LEU A 92 -23.09 10.30 8.53
CA LEU A 92 -21.77 9.93 8.08
C LEU A 92 -20.85 9.29 9.16
N VAL A 93 -21.37 9.05 10.35
CA VAL A 93 -20.60 8.50 11.46
C VAL A 93 -21.23 7.20 11.96
N HIS A 94 -22.56 7.19 12.22
CA HIS A 94 -23.26 6.00 12.64
C HIS A 94 -23.72 5.18 11.44
N TRP A 95 -23.04 4.08 11.18
CA TRP A 95 -23.29 3.23 10.00
C TRP A 95 -24.08 1.99 10.35
N GLN A 96 -25.05 1.68 9.50
CA GLN A 96 -25.78 0.42 9.52
C GLN A 96 -25.44 -0.38 8.27
N GLU A 97 -24.85 -1.57 8.45
CA GLU A 97 -24.62 -2.53 7.37
C GLU A 97 -25.95 -3.09 6.84
N LEU A 98 -26.10 -3.15 5.52
CA LEU A 98 -27.26 -3.69 4.82
C LEU A 98 -26.86 -4.98 4.07
N PRO A 99 -27.84 -5.75 3.56
CA PRO A 99 -27.55 -6.91 2.70
C PRO A 99 -26.76 -6.50 1.46
N LEU A 100 -26.03 -7.47 0.88
CA LEU A 100 -25.26 -7.33 -0.35
C LEU A 100 -26.11 -6.67 -1.44
N ALA A 101 -25.61 -5.57 -2.02
CA ALA A 101 -26.37 -4.79 -3.00
C ALA A 101 -26.32 -5.42 -4.40
N ILE A 102 -25.12 -5.58 -4.96
CA ILE A 102 -24.93 -6.10 -6.31
C ILE A 102 -23.97 -7.29 -6.24
N PRO A 103 -24.49 -8.52 -6.32
CA PRO A 103 -23.62 -9.72 -6.29
C PRO A 103 -22.90 -9.94 -7.61
N HIS A 104 -21.67 -10.49 -7.54
CA HIS A 104 -21.01 -11.11 -8.67
C HIS A 104 -21.79 -12.36 -9.12
N ASP A 105 -21.52 -12.81 -10.32
CA ASP A 105 -22.02 -14.09 -10.84
C ASP A 105 -20.96 -14.74 -11.77
N ASN A 106 -21.30 -15.86 -12.39
CA ASN A 106 -20.37 -16.58 -13.26
C ASN A 106 -19.98 -15.81 -14.54
N SER A 107 -20.67 -14.72 -14.85
CA SER A 107 -20.41 -13.93 -16.07
C SER A 107 -19.56 -12.67 -15.78
N GLU A 108 -19.57 -12.20 -14.55
CA GLU A 108 -18.85 -10.97 -14.15
C GLU A 108 -18.57 -10.88 -12.65
N MET A 109 -17.44 -10.30 -12.30
CA MET A 109 -17.26 -9.59 -11.02
C MET A 109 -17.75 -8.15 -11.15
N VAL A 110 -18.25 -7.59 -10.06
CA VAL A 110 -18.77 -6.23 -9.98
C VAL A 110 -17.70 -5.33 -9.38
N PHE A 111 -16.92 -4.68 -10.25
CA PHE A 111 -15.84 -3.77 -9.84
C PHE A 111 -16.38 -2.38 -9.49
N SER A 112 -15.46 -1.45 -9.19
CA SER A 112 -15.79 -0.12 -8.66
C SER A 112 -16.63 0.72 -9.62
N GLY A 113 -17.30 1.74 -9.05
CA GLY A 113 -18.18 2.66 -9.76
C GLY A 113 -19.00 3.53 -8.82
N SER A 114 -19.98 4.21 -9.37
CA SER A 114 -20.77 5.25 -8.69
C SER A 114 -22.27 4.99 -8.68
N VAL A 115 -22.99 5.73 -7.84
CA VAL A 115 -24.46 5.76 -7.81
C VAL A 115 -24.97 7.19 -7.97
N VAL A 116 -25.98 7.35 -8.82
CA VAL A 116 -26.70 8.61 -9.00
C VAL A 116 -28.20 8.44 -8.75
N VAL A 117 -28.88 9.52 -8.36
CA VAL A 117 -30.34 9.57 -8.29
C VAL A 117 -30.88 10.18 -9.59
N ASP A 118 -31.60 9.41 -10.40
CA ASP A 118 -32.20 9.87 -11.66
C ASP A 118 -33.52 10.60 -11.39
N ALA A 119 -33.44 11.80 -10.79
CA ALA A 119 -34.55 12.59 -10.36
C ALA A 119 -35.55 12.95 -11.50
N GLU A 120 -35.04 13.14 -12.70
CA GLU A 120 -35.83 13.46 -13.89
C GLU A 120 -36.31 12.21 -14.65
N ASN A 121 -35.94 11.01 -14.18
CA ASN A 121 -36.25 9.73 -14.81
C ASN A 121 -35.80 9.65 -16.27
N THR A 122 -34.60 10.15 -16.53
CA THR A 122 -33.99 10.18 -17.84
C THR A 122 -33.75 8.79 -18.39
N SER A 123 -33.38 7.87 -17.51
CA SER A 123 -33.13 6.46 -17.82
C SER A 123 -34.39 5.63 -17.99
N ARG A 124 -35.55 6.12 -17.52
CA ARG A 124 -36.84 5.40 -17.47
C ARG A 124 -36.75 4.09 -16.65
N LEU A 125 -35.84 4.02 -15.67
CA LEU A 125 -35.72 2.88 -14.76
C LEU A 125 -36.55 3.04 -13.48
N GLY A 126 -37.04 4.27 -13.22
CA GLY A 126 -37.94 4.62 -12.15
C GLY A 126 -39.13 5.46 -12.65
N SER A 127 -39.56 6.46 -11.85
CA SER A 127 -40.53 7.48 -12.21
C SER A 127 -40.15 8.82 -11.56
N ARG A 128 -40.74 9.94 -12.00
CA ARG A 128 -40.47 11.25 -11.37
C ARG A 128 -40.95 11.30 -9.90
N THR A 129 -41.97 10.53 -9.54
CA THR A 129 -42.45 10.44 -8.15
C THR A 129 -41.69 9.45 -7.30
N ASN A 130 -41.00 8.49 -7.94
CA ASN A 130 -40.11 7.52 -7.32
C ASN A 130 -38.87 7.34 -8.19
N PRO A 131 -37.91 8.28 -8.14
CA PRO A 131 -36.66 8.21 -8.89
C PRO A 131 -35.88 6.94 -8.59
N ALA A 132 -35.28 6.36 -9.62
CA ALA A 132 -34.35 5.25 -9.42
C ALA A 132 -32.99 5.77 -8.90
N MET A 133 -32.40 5.06 -7.97
CA MET A 133 -30.96 5.06 -7.77
C MET A 133 -30.35 4.18 -8.85
N VAL A 134 -29.38 4.68 -9.59
CA VAL A 134 -28.74 3.97 -10.69
C VAL A 134 -27.25 3.83 -10.38
N ALA A 135 -26.81 2.60 -10.18
CA ALA A 135 -25.40 2.25 -10.09
C ALA A 135 -24.83 2.14 -11.51
N VAL A 136 -23.68 2.77 -11.73
CA VAL A 136 -22.85 2.58 -12.92
C VAL A 136 -21.54 1.96 -12.42
N TYR A 137 -21.26 0.74 -12.82
CA TYR A 137 -20.16 -0.06 -12.31
C TYR A 137 -19.38 -0.73 -13.44
N THR A 138 -18.17 -1.14 -13.15
CA THR A 138 -17.38 -1.93 -14.09
C THR A 138 -17.71 -3.41 -13.95
N SER A 139 -18.22 -4.01 -15.02
CA SER A 139 -18.31 -5.46 -15.16
C SER A 139 -16.98 -6.02 -15.64
N ALA A 140 -16.31 -6.82 -14.79
CA ALA A 140 -15.07 -7.51 -15.11
C ALA A 140 -15.38 -8.96 -15.48
N HIS A 141 -15.20 -9.28 -16.76
CA HIS A 141 -15.54 -10.57 -17.32
C HIS A 141 -14.40 -11.60 -17.19
N PRO A 142 -14.68 -12.91 -17.16
CA PRO A 142 -13.67 -13.95 -17.03
C PRO A 142 -12.60 -13.95 -18.14
N ASN A 143 -12.87 -13.34 -19.29
CA ASN A 143 -11.90 -13.18 -20.38
C ASN A 143 -10.99 -11.94 -20.22
N GLY A 144 -11.02 -11.29 -19.06
CA GLY A 144 -10.25 -10.08 -18.74
C GLY A 144 -10.90 -8.77 -19.19
N LYS A 145 -11.92 -8.78 -20.04
CA LYS A 145 -12.56 -7.57 -20.55
C LYS A 145 -13.29 -6.81 -19.45
N GLN A 146 -13.14 -5.48 -19.43
CA GLN A 146 -13.79 -4.56 -18.54
C GLN A 146 -14.69 -3.59 -19.32
N ALA A 147 -15.95 -3.47 -18.90
CA ALA A 147 -16.95 -2.61 -19.54
C ALA A 147 -17.89 -2.03 -18.50
N GLN A 148 -18.57 -0.92 -18.83
CA GLN A 148 -19.45 -0.25 -17.88
C GLN A 148 -20.87 -0.78 -17.99
N SER A 149 -21.45 -1.12 -16.84
CA SER A 149 -22.77 -1.76 -16.69
C SER A 149 -23.63 -0.99 -15.69
N LEU A 150 -24.94 -1.24 -15.71
CA LEU A 150 -25.90 -0.60 -14.82
C LEU A 150 -26.61 -1.62 -13.91
N ALA A 151 -26.87 -1.19 -12.68
CA ALA A 151 -27.91 -1.76 -11.83
C ALA A 151 -28.80 -0.62 -11.28
N TYR A 152 -30.03 -0.90 -10.90
CA TYR A 152 -30.92 0.13 -10.40
C TYR A 152 -31.79 -0.36 -9.23
N SER A 153 -32.16 0.59 -8.38
CA SER A 153 -33.04 0.40 -7.23
C SER A 153 -34.16 1.45 -7.23
N THR A 154 -35.38 1.04 -6.90
CA THR A 154 -36.55 1.95 -6.69
C THR A 154 -37.06 1.92 -5.25
N ASP A 155 -36.36 1.27 -4.34
CA ASP A 155 -36.69 1.12 -2.93
C ASP A 155 -35.61 1.69 -1.99
N ARG A 156 -34.94 2.76 -2.42
CA ARG A 156 -33.87 3.45 -1.68
C ARG A 156 -32.66 2.54 -1.44
N GLY A 157 -32.26 1.78 -2.46
CA GLY A 157 -31.05 0.94 -2.41
C GLY A 157 -31.21 -0.37 -1.63
N ARG A 158 -32.42 -0.77 -1.21
CA ARG A 158 -32.61 -2.01 -0.45
C ARG A 158 -32.55 -3.24 -1.34
N THR A 159 -33.03 -3.12 -2.58
CA THR A 159 -32.86 -4.17 -3.59
C THR A 159 -32.37 -3.57 -4.92
N TRP A 160 -31.58 -4.35 -5.64
CA TRP A 160 -30.96 -3.92 -6.90
C TRP A 160 -31.25 -4.90 -8.03
N THR A 161 -31.47 -4.38 -9.22
CA THR A 161 -31.68 -5.16 -10.44
C THR A 161 -30.64 -4.78 -11.48
N LYS A 162 -29.84 -5.73 -11.96
CA LYS A 162 -28.92 -5.53 -13.08
C LYS A 162 -29.74 -5.20 -14.36
N TYR A 163 -29.30 -4.18 -15.10
CA TYR A 163 -29.98 -3.79 -16.32
C TYR A 163 -29.82 -4.83 -17.42
N SER A 164 -30.91 -5.22 -18.07
CA SER A 164 -30.89 -6.30 -19.09
C SER A 164 -30.16 -5.94 -20.39
N GLY A 165 -29.84 -4.65 -20.59
CA GLY A 165 -29.10 -4.16 -21.76
C GLY A 165 -27.63 -3.91 -21.49
N ASN A 166 -27.07 -4.45 -20.41
CA ASN A 166 -25.63 -4.38 -20.11
C ASN A 166 -24.77 -5.16 -21.12
N PRO A 167 -23.50 -4.72 -21.33
CA PRO A 167 -22.92 -3.47 -20.87
C PRO A 167 -23.45 -2.26 -21.66
N VAL A 168 -23.44 -1.07 -21.04
CA VAL A 168 -23.88 0.20 -21.65
C VAL A 168 -22.75 0.98 -22.32
N LEU A 169 -21.51 0.65 -21.99
CA LEU A 169 -20.31 1.22 -22.61
C LEU A 169 -19.19 0.19 -22.59
N ASP A 170 -18.72 -0.21 -23.77
CA ASP A 170 -17.65 -1.17 -24.00
C ASP A 170 -16.70 -0.60 -25.06
N VAL A 171 -15.42 -0.45 -24.72
CA VAL A 171 -14.38 0.04 -25.63
C VAL A 171 -13.41 -1.07 -26.05
N GLY A 172 -13.67 -2.31 -25.61
CA GLY A 172 -12.84 -3.48 -25.94
C GLY A 172 -11.54 -3.59 -25.14
N SER A 173 -11.40 -2.91 -24.01
CA SER A 173 -10.20 -2.90 -23.18
C SER A 173 -10.32 -3.84 -21.97
N ASN A 174 -9.17 -4.34 -21.51
CA ASN A 174 -9.04 -5.09 -20.26
C ASN A 174 -8.70 -4.18 -19.05
N ALA A 175 -8.57 -2.87 -19.27
CA ALA A 175 -8.19 -1.87 -18.27
C ALA A 175 -9.09 -0.63 -18.31
N PHE A 176 -10.37 -0.78 -18.65
CA PHE A 176 -11.36 0.30 -18.74
C PHE A 176 -12.32 0.23 -17.57
N ARG A 177 -12.09 0.99 -16.49
CA ARG A 177 -12.78 0.80 -15.21
C ARG A 177 -13.07 2.06 -14.41
N ASP A 178 -13.83 1.88 -13.32
CA ASP A 178 -14.12 2.82 -12.25
C ASP A 178 -14.87 4.08 -12.70
N PRO A 179 -16.11 3.92 -13.21
CA PRO A 179 -16.89 5.05 -13.69
C PRO A 179 -17.45 5.87 -12.52
N GLU A 180 -17.06 7.15 -12.43
CA GLU A 180 -17.70 8.12 -11.56
C GLU A 180 -18.67 8.97 -12.39
N VAL A 181 -19.94 9.00 -12.01
CA VAL A 181 -21.02 9.65 -12.77
C VAL A 181 -21.68 10.74 -11.93
N GLN A 182 -21.95 11.89 -12.55
CA GLN A 182 -22.67 13.00 -11.95
C GLN A 182 -23.56 13.72 -12.96
N TRP A 183 -24.56 14.47 -12.46
CA TRP A 183 -25.37 15.33 -13.32
C TRP A 183 -24.66 16.64 -13.62
N TYR A 184 -24.38 16.92 -14.88
CA TYR A 184 -23.79 18.19 -15.32
C TYR A 184 -24.88 19.15 -15.81
N ALA A 185 -25.31 20.04 -14.92
CA ALA A 185 -26.45 20.92 -15.12
C ALA A 185 -26.33 21.84 -16.35
N PRO A 186 -25.14 22.41 -16.69
CA PRO A 186 -25.03 23.31 -17.84
C PRO A 186 -25.46 22.68 -19.18
N THR A 187 -25.12 21.40 -19.39
CA THR A 187 -25.50 20.67 -20.62
C THR A 187 -26.75 19.81 -20.46
N LYS A 188 -27.31 19.75 -19.24
CA LYS A 188 -28.44 18.87 -18.90
C LYS A 188 -28.17 17.43 -19.36
N SER A 189 -27.07 16.87 -18.91
CA SER A 189 -26.61 15.50 -19.22
C SER A 189 -25.84 14.92 -18.06
N TRP A 190 -25.78 13.62 -18.04
CA TRP A 190 -24.86 12.87 -17.20
C TRP A 190 -23.44 13.02 -17.73
N LEU A 191 -22.50 13.22 -16.85
CA LEU A 191 -21.05 13.22 -17.10
C LEU A 191 -20.47 11.99 -16.41
N MET A 192 -19.68 11.20 -17.12
CA MET A 192 -18.91 10.10 -16.58
C MET A 192 -17.43 10.43 -16.71
N THR A 193 -16.67 10.23 -15.65
CA THR A 193 -15.22 10.07 -15.66
C THR A 193 -14.91 8.59 -15.46
N VAL A 194 -13.98 8.03 -16.26
CA VAL A 194 -13.62 6.60 -16.21
C VAL A 194 -12.18 6.46 -16.68
N VAL A 195 -11.43 5.48 -16.20
CA VAL A 195 -10.02 5.35 -16.58
C VAL A 195 -9.79 4.31 -17.67
N LEU A 196 -8.80 4.58 -18.54
CA LEU A 196 -7.97 3.60 -19.22
C LEU A 196 -6.71 3.46 -18.36
N ALA A 197 -6.74 2.50 -17.45
CA ALA A 197 -5.87 2.44 -16.29
C ALA A 197 -4.39 2.35 -16.64
N ASP A 198 -4.04 1.45 -17.55
CA ASP A 198 -2.66 1.19 -17.97
C ASP A 198 -2.12 2.28 -18.92
N GLU A 199 -3.04 3.07 -19.54
CA GLU A 199 -2.67 4.22 -20.37
C GLU A 199 -2.51 5.52 -19.58
N HIS A 200 -2.76 5.50 -18.26
CA HIS A 200 -2.79 6.68 -17.38
C HIS A 200 -3.70 7.78 -17.95
N LYS A 201 -4.92 7.41 -18.36
CA LYS A 201 -5.88 8.33 -18.96
C LYS A 201 -7.20 8.28 -18.22
N VAL A 202 -7.73 9.46 -17.94
CA VAL A 202 -9.12 9.68 -17.55
C VAL A 202 -9.90 10.06 -18.80
N GLU A 203 -10.92 9.28 -19.13
CA GLU A 203 -11.82 9.53 -20.24
C GLU A 203 -13.13 10.14 -19.77
N PHE A 204 -13.63 11.13 -20.52
CA PHE A 204 -14.88 11.83 -20.24
C PHE A 204 -15.95 11.44 -21.24
N TYR A 205 -17.13 11.07 -20.73
CA TYR A 205 -18.29 10.73 -21.56
C TYR A 205 -19.52 11.51 -21.11
N SER A 206 -20.45 11.74 -22.03
CA SER A 206 -21.77 12.31 -21.72
C SER A 206 -22.90 11.38 -22.15
N SER A 207 -24.01 11.42 -21.37
CA SER A 207 -25.21 10.67 -21.66
C SER A 207 -26.47 11.51 -21.37
N LYS A 208 -27.56 11.25 -22.11
CA LYS A 208 -28.87 11.81 -21.84
C LYS A 208 -29.78 10.84 -21.08
N ASP A 209 -29.38 9.58 -20.97
CA ASP A 209 -30.25 8.50 -20.50
C ASP A 209 -29.53 7.43 -19.64
N LEU A 210 -28.27 7.66 -19.28
CA LEU A 210 -27.38 6.72 -18.57
C LEU A 210 -27.07 5.41 -19.34
N LYS A 211 -27.67 5.18 -20.48
CA LYS A 211 -27.58 3.94 -21.25
C LYS A 211 -26.77 4.07 -22.53
N SER A 212 -26.72 5.28 -23.07
CA SER A 212 -26.01 5.60 -24.31
C SER A 212 -25.00 6.68 -24.03
N TRP A 213 -23.72 6.38 -24.20
CA TRP A 213 -22.63 7.27 -23.86
C TRP A 213 -21.87 7.77 -25.08
N LYS A 214 -21.58 9.04 -25.10
CA LYS A 214 -20.75 9.70 -26.13
C LYS A 214 -19.46 10.17 -25.50
N ARG A 215 -18.31 9.73 -26.04
CA ARG A 215 -16.99 10.22 -25.64
C ARG A 215 -16.89 11.73 -25.93
N LEU A 216 -16.37 12.46 -24.96
CA LEU A 216 -16.08 13.89 -25.04
C LEU A 216 -14.59 14.13 -25.29
N SER A 217 -13.75 13.75 -24.34
CA SER A 217 -12.31 13.98 -24.36
C SER A 217 -11.60 13.02 -23.41
N GLY A 218 -10.29 13.19 -23.26
CA GLY A 218 -9.48 12.49 -22.26
C GLY A 218 -8.46 13.42 -21.63
N PHE A 219 -7.95 13.06 -20.45
CA PHE A 219 -6.90 13.72 -19.70
C PHE A 219 -5.83 12.70 -19.28
N GLY A 220 -4.57 13.06 -19.39
CA GLY A 220 -3.41 12.25 -19.02
C GLY A 220 -2.63 11.72 -20.23
N PRO A 221 -1.44 11.10 -20.02
CA PRO A 221 -0.80 10.94 -18.71
C PRO A 221 -0.31 12.25 -18.10
N ALA A 222 -0.34 12.38 -16.78
CA ALA A 222 0.12 13.54 -16.03
C ALA A 222 0.41 13.17 -14.55
N GLY A 223 1.23 13.97 -13.86
CA GLY A 223 1.58 13.71 -12.45
C GLY A 223 2.35 12.41 -12.27
N ALA A 224 1.99 11.61 -11.28
CA ALA A 224 2.55 10.30 -11.02
C ALA A 224 1.96 9.25 -11.97
N THR A 225 2.81 8.46 -12.61
CA THR A 225 2.45 7.43 -13.60
C THR A 225 3.19 6.10 -13.38
N GLY A 226 3.73 5.88 -12.18
CA GLY A 226 4.47 4.65 -11.85
C GLY A 226 3.61 3.41 -11.63
N GLY A 227 2.29 3.48 -11.83
CA GLY A 227 1.35 2.36 -11.70
C GLY A 227 0.00 2.68 -12.33
N ALA A 228 -0.92 1.73 -12.32
CA ALA A 228 -2.25 1.89 -12.91
C ALA A 228 -3.03 3.04 -12.27
N TRP A 229 -3.73 3.81 -13.08
CA TRP A 229 -4.68 4.83 -12.59
C TRP A 229 -6.05 4.20 -12.35
N GLU A 230 -6.68 4.54 -11.20
CA GLU A 230 -7.96 3.98 -10.78
C GLU A 230 -8.86 5.04 -10.13
N CYS A 231 -10.14 4.76 -9.98
CA CYS A 231 -11.12 5.53 -9.23
C CYS A 231 -11.04 7.05 -9.48
N PRO A 232 -11.25 7.53 -10.73
CA PRO A 232 -11.20 8.95 -11.05
C PRO A 232 -12.44 9.65 -10.50
N ASP A 233 -12.30 10.79 -9.83
CA ASP A 233 -13.42 11.61 -9.39
C ASP A 233 -13.21 13.08 -9.78
N LEU A 234 -14.20 13.67 -10.47
CA LEU A 234 -14.15 15.04 -10.96
C LEU A 234 -15.26 15.88 -10.31
N PHE A 235 -14.90 16.86 -9.51
CA PHE A 235 -15.88 17.69 -8.80
C PHE A 235 -15.46 19.16 -8.68
N PRO A 236 -16.44 20.10 -8.62
CA PRO A 236 -16.16 21.51 -8.43
C PRO A 236 -16.08 21.87 -6.95
N LEU A 237 -15.18 22.82 -6.61
CA LEU A 237 -15.08 23.45 -5.30
C LEU A 237 -14.94 24.97 -5.41
N ALA A 238 -15.58 25.69 -4.48
CA ALA A 238 -15.42 27.12 -4.34
C ALA A 238 -14.05 27.45 -3.71
N VAL A 239 -13.29 28.33 -4.35
CA VAL A 239 -12.01 28.82 -3.83
C VAL A 239 -12.27 29.79 -2.68
N ASP A 240 -11.68 29.54 -1.50
CA ASP A 240 -11.85 30.31 -0.27
C ASP A 240 -13.32 30.52 0.13
N GLY A 241 -14.21 29.61 -0.31
CA GLY A 241 -15.64 29.71 -0.06
C GLY A 241 -16.39 30.72 -0.95
N ASP A 242 -15.73 31.37 -1.92
CA ASP A 242 -16.40 32.28 -2.87
C ASP A 242 -17.09 31.49 -4.00
N PRO A 243 -18.43 31.46 -4.06
CA PRO A 243 -19.17 30.67 -5.06
C PRO A 243 -19.02 31.20 -6.50
N ARG A 244 -18.40 32.38 -6.69
CA ARG A 244 -18.09 32.92 -8.03
C ARG A 244 -16.73 32.45 -8.54
N ARG A 245 -15.88 31.88 -7.66
CA ARG A 245 -14.55 31.38 -7.98
C ARG A 245 -14.55 29.87 -7.82
N ILE A 246 -14.91 29.16 -8.86
CA ILE A 246 -14.98 27.69 -8.87
C ILE A 246 -13.72 27.16 -9.55
N LYS A 247 -13.12 26.15 -8.95
CA LYS A 247 -12.11 25.28 -9.57
C LYS A 247 -12.60 23.84 -9.53
N TRP A 248 -12.18 23.09 -10.50
CA TRP A 248 -12.45 21.66 -10.57
C TRP A 248 -11.24 20.89 -10.01
N VAL A 249 -11.55 19.88 -9.24
CA VAL A 249 -10.59 18.89 -8.74
C VAL A 249 -10.84 17.61 -9.49
N LEU A 250 -9.79 17.05 -10.07
CA LEU A 250 -9.77 15.70 -10.62
C LEU A 250 -8.87 14.88 -9.71
N ALA A 251 -9.46 14.04 -8.87
CA ALA A 251 -8.74 13.05 -8.07
C ALA A 251 -8.54 11.77 -8.87
N VAL A 252 -7.39 11.13 -8.72
CA VAL A 252 -7.06 9.85 -9.38
C VAL A 252 -6.20 9.03 -8.43
N SER A 253 -6.61 7.81 -8.17
CA SER A 253 -5.82 6.83 -7.41
C SER A 253 -4.75 6.22 -8.31
N ILE A 254 -3.62 5.83 -7.72
CA ILE A 254 -2.52 5.17 -8.43
C ILE A 254 -1.97 4.02 -7.58
N ASN A 255 -1.71 2.86 -8.23
CA ASN A 255 -1.09 1.71 -7.59
C ASN A 255 -0.30 0.86 -8.61
N PRO A 256 1.02 0.58 -8.32
CA PRO A 256 1.88 1.24 -7.35
C PRO A 256 2.16 2.71 -7.73
N GLY A 257 3.03 3.40 -6.98
CA GLY A 257 3.49 4.75 -7.34
C GLY A 257 2.94 5.86 -6.44
N GLY A 258 2.29 5.52 -5.32
CA GLY A 258 1.91 6.48 -4.28
C GLY A 258 3.13 7.12 -3.60
N ILE A 259 2.96 8.33 -3.05
CA ILE A 259 4.05 9.11 -2.41
C ILE A 259 4.68 8.39 -1.21
N ALA A 260 3.91 7.59 -0.50
CA ALA A 260 4.39 6.79 0.63
C ALA A 260 4.79 5.35 0.23
N GLY A 261 4.75 5.03 -1.07
CA GLY A 261 4.92 3.69 -1.62
C GLY A 261 3.58 2.93 -1.74
N GLY A 262 3.49 2.03 -2.74
CA GLY A 262 2.26 1.31 -3.04
C GLY A 262 1.13 2.22 -3.51
N SER A 263 0.00 2.13 -2.86
CA SER A 263 -1.23 2.84 -3.22
C SER A 263 -1.21 4.31 -2.78
N GLY A 264 -1.86 5.20 -3.54
CA GLY A 264 -2.00 6.61 -3.18
C GLY A 264 -3.04 7.33 -4.03
N VAL A 265 -3.45 8.53 -3.62
CA VAL A 265 -4.44 9.36 -4.31
C VAL A 265 -3.82 10.71 -4.67
N GLN A 266 -3.57 10.93 -5.96
CA GLN A 266 -3.16 12.24 -6.47
C GLN A 266 -4.36 13.05 -6.93
N TYR A 267 -4.20 14.38 -7.03
CA TYR A 267 -5.25 15.24 -7.57
C TYR A 267 -4.69 16.36 -8.45
N PHE A 268 -5.51 16.79 -9.39
CA PHE A 268 -5.25 17.90 -10.30
C PHE A 268 -6.26 19.01 -10.05
N LEU A 269 -5.78 20.26 -10.07
CA LEU A 269 -6.63 21.46 -10.06
C LEU A 269 -6.72 22.02 -11.46
N GLY A 270 -7.89 22.48 -11.85
CA GLY A 270 -8.09 23.03 -13.19
C GLY A 270 -9.48 23.59 -13.42
N ASP A 271 -9.81 23.74 -14.68
CA ASP A 271 -11.11 24.15 -15.16
C ASP A 271 -11.73 23.06 -16.03
N PHE A 272 -13.03 22.84 -15.91
CA PHE A 272 -13.78 21.93 -16.77
C PHE A 272 -14.88 22.69 -17.50
N ASP A 273 -14.85 22.66 -18.84
CA ASP A 273 -15.77 23.42 -19.71
C ASP A 273 -17.05 22.65 -20.11
N GLY A 274 -17.21 21.44 -19.56
CA GLY A 274 -18.28 20.50 -19.92
C GLY A 274 -17.86 19.47 -20.98
N THR A 275 -16.64 19.58 -21.48
CA THR A 275 -16.05 18.66 -22.47
C THR A 275 -14.63 18.28 -22.10
N ASN A 276 -13.79 19.26 -21.74
CA ASN A 276 -12.38 19.08 -21.47
C ASN A 276 -12.02 19.53 -20.06
N PHE A 277 -11.17 18.77 -19.39
CA PHE A 277 -10.49 19.20 -18.19
C PHE A 277 -9.14 19.85 -18.59
N SER A 278 -8.93 21.08 -18.14
CA SER A 278 -7.71 21.87 -18.40
C SER A 278 -6.99 22.12 -17.08
N PRO A 279 -5.87 21.42 -16.80
CA PRO A 279 -5.18 21.59 -15.52
C PRO A 279 -4.52 22.97 -15.42
N ASP A 280 -4.45 23.52 -14.20
CA ASP A 280 -3.75 24.77 -13.90
C ASP A 280 -2.24 24.60 -14.08
N ASP A 281 -1.72 23.44 -13.70
CA ASP A 281 -0.32 23.06 -13.95
C ASP A 281 -0.23 22.34 -15.30
N LYS A 282 0.48 22.99 -16.22
CA LYS A 282 0.68 22.46 -17.59
C LYS A 282 1.87 21.51 -17.70
N GLY A 283 2.42 21.07 -16.57
CA GLY A 283 3.44 20.02 -16.53
C GLY A 283 4.84 20.46 -16.95
N SER A 284 5.12 21.75 -17.11
CA SER A 284 6.48 22.20 -17.39
C SER A 284 7.32 22.24 -16.10
N TYR A 285 8.13 21.21 -15.90
CA TYR A 285 9.13 21.18 -14.84
C TYR A 285 10.50 21.56 -15.39
N THR A 286 11.14 22.51 -14.74
CA THR A 286 12.53 22.87 -15.03
C THR A 286 13.39 22.30 -13.90
N PRO A 287 14.24 21.31 -14.17
CA PRO A 287 15.12 20.76 -13.15
C PRO A 287 16.15 21.81 -12.69
N PRO A 288 16.75 21.65 -11.50
CA PRO A 288 17.81 22.51 -11.03
C PRO A 288 18.96 22.57 -12.05
N SER A 289 19.44 23.78 -12.35
CA SER A 289 20.65 23.96 -13.14
C SER A 289 21.89 23.54 -12.35
N GLY A 290 22.88 23.00 -13.05
CA GLY A 290 24.13 22.53 -12.43
C GLY A 290 25.17 22.17 -13.48
N THR A 291 26.25 21.53 -13.03
CA THR A 291 27.31 21.01 -13.90
C THR A 291 26.89 19.64 -14.41
N ILE A 292 26.79 19.50 -15.75
CA ILE A 292 26.48 18.22 -16.38
C ILE A 292 27.74 17.35 -16.32
N LEU A 293 27.63 16.19 -15.70
CA LEU A 293 28.68 15.19 -15.69
C LEU A 293 28.57 14.28 -16.92
N GLN A 294 27.34 13.94 -17.32
CA GLN A 294 27.04 13.16 -18.53
C GLN A 294 25.58 13.39 -18.95
N ASP A 295 25.35 13.59 -20.25
CA ASP A 295 24.00 13.72 -20.84
C ASP A 295 23.75 12.74 -21.99
N PHE A 296 24.71 11.89 -22.30
CA PHE A 296 24.64 10.86 -23.34
C PHE A 296 24.27 11.35 -24.76
N GLU A 297 24.41 12.65 -25.04
CA GLU A 297 24.10 13.25 -26.35
C GLU A 297 25.21 13.03 -27.39
N GLN A 298 26.35 12.52 -26.97
CA GLN A 298 27.48 12.25 -27.86
C GLN A 298 27.59 10.75 -28.16
N PRO A 299 28.08 10.38 -29.38
CA PRO A 299 28.33 8.99 -29.74
C PRO A 299 29.31 8.31 -28.76
N GLY A 300 29.05 7.04 -28.43
CA GLY A 300 29.84 6.29 -27.46
C GLY A 300 29.56 6.71 -26.02
N HIS A 301 30.18 6.02 -25.06
CA HIS A 301 30.00 6.29 -23.63
C HIS A 301 30.94 7.36 -23.08
N GLY A 302 31.68 8.09 -23.98
CA GLY A 302 32.62 9.13 -23.59
C GLY A 302 33.76 8.56 -22.72
N SER A 303 33.92 9.13 -21.51
CA SER A 303 34.95 8.69 -20.56
C SER A 303 34.45 7.62 -19.59
N TRP A 304 33.23 7.13 -19.73
CA TRP A 304 32.65 6.06 -18.90
C TRP A 304 33.14 4.71 -19.42
N THR A 305 33.38 3.79 -18.50
CA THR A 305 33.87 2.44 -18.79
C THR A 305 32.72 1.45 -18.79
N VAL A 306 32.62 0.65 -19.84
CA VAL A 306 31.63 -0.44 -19.98
C VAL A 306 32.29 -1.76 -19.61
N ASP A 307 31.60 -2.59 -18.85
CA ASP A 307 31.87 -4.01 -18.66
C ASP A 307 30.61 -4.82 -19.00
N GLY A 308 30.79 -6.03 -19.57
CA GLY A 308 29.65 -6.83 -20.03
C GLY A 308 29.08 -6.40 -21.37
N THR A 309 27.83 -6.81 -21.68
CA THR A 309 27.21 -6.63 -23.02
C THR A 309 25.95 -5.75 -23.01
N ALA A 310 25.36 -5.54 -21.84
CA ALA A 310 24.06 -4.89 -21.70
C ALA A 310 24.00 -3.46 -22.27
N PHE A 311 25.06 -2.66 -22.12
CA PHE A 311 25.06 -1.24 -22.52
C PHE A 311 25.48 -0.99 -23.99
N GLY A 312 25.82 -2.04 -24.73
CA GLY A 312 26.22 -1.91 -26.14
C GLY A 312 27.43 -0.98 -26.36
N ASN A 313 27.48 -0.31 -27.52
CA ASN A 313 28.63 0.51 -27.94
C ASN A 313 28.40 2.05 -27.72
N GLY A 314 27.26 2.44 -27.17
CA GLY A 314 26.93 3.86 -26.98
C GLY A 314 25.47 4.08 -26.59
N PRO A 315 25.10 5.35 -26.36
CA PRO A 315 23.73 5.72 -25.99
C PRO A 315 22.70 5.29 -27.04
N ALA A 316 21.51 4.97 -26.56
CA ALA A 316 20.34 4.78 -27.41
C ALA A 316 19.68 6.13 -27.77
N ASP A 317 19.09 6.23 -28.95
CA ASP A 317 18.32 7.38 -29.44
C ASP A 317 16.80 7.06 -29.55
N GLY A 318 16.38 5.93 -29.00
CA GLY A 318 15.02 5.43 -29.00
C GLY A 318 14.95 4.02 -28.38
N PRO A 319 13.76 3.39 -28.38
CA PRO A 319 13.62 2.04 -27.86
C PRO A 319 14.45 1.04 -28.67
N LEU A 320 15.10 0.11 -27.99
CA LEU A 320 15.87 -0.95 -28.60
C LEU A 320 14.95 -2.05 -29.17
N PRO A 321 15.46 -2.91 -30.07
CA PRO A 321 14.64 -3.99 -30.66
C PRO A 321 14.01 -4.89 -29.60
N GLY A 322 12.68 -4.97 -29.61
CA GLY A 322 11.89 -5.75 -28.63
C GLY A 322 11.47 -4.98 -27.38
N GLN A 323 11.99 -3.79 -27.16
CA GLN A 323 11.64 -2.92 -26.06
C GLN A 323 10.35 -2.13 -26.36
N SER A 324 9.56 -1.82 -25.34
CA SER A 324 8.42 -0.91 -25.44
C SER A 324 8.87 0.53 -25.66
N ALA A 325 7.92 1.43 -25.94
CA ALA A 325 8.25 2.84 -26.22
C ALA A 325 8.83 3.53 -24.98
N VAL A 326 10.05 4.06 -25.10
CA VAL A 326 10.74 4.80 -24.05
C VAL A 326 10.30 6.28 -24.06
N SER A 327 10.12 6.84 -22.87
CA SER A 327 9.72 8.24 -22.70
C SER A 327 10.47 8.90 -21.52
N GLY A 328 10.33 10.24 -21.40
CA GLY A 328 10.92 10.97 -20.28
C GLY A 328 12.40 11.29 -20.41
N ILE A 329 13.06 11.03 -21.54
CA ILE A 329 14.46 11.38 -21.82
C ILE A 329 14.61 12.90 -21.90
N GLU A 330 15.83 13.42 -21.65
CA GLU A 330 16.21 14.81 -21.86
C GLU A 330 17.12 14.90 -23.10
N GLY A 331 16.67 15.60 -24.14
CA GLY A 331 17.40 15.61 -25.40
C GLY A 331 17.05 14.43 -26.30
N SER A 332 18.06 13.74 -26.84
CA SER A 332 17.88 12.64 -27.78
C SER A 332 18.59 11.33 -27.39
N GLY A 333 19.62 11.40 -26.56
CA GLY A 333 20.44 10.27 -26.16
C GLY A 333 20.25 9.89 -24.70
N TYR A 334 20.28 8.60 -24.37
CA TYR A 334 20.25 8.08 -22.99
C TYR A 334 20.97 6.73 -22.93
N THR A 335 21.49 6.36 -21.76
CA THR A 335 22.04 5.01 -21.62
C THR A 335 20.92 3.99 -21.36
N ASN A 336 21.06 2.81 -21.98
CA ASN A 336 20.04 1.77 -21.96
C ASN A 336 20.74 0.39 -21.97
N SER A 337 20.45 -0.45 -21.00
CA SER A 337 21.07 -1.78 -20.91
C SER A 337 20.27 -2.89 -21.62
N PHE A 338 19.18 -2.58 -22.33
CA PHE A 338 18.35 -3.54 -23.05
C PHE A 338 19.01 -4.09 -24.34
N HIS A 339 20.33 -3.91 -24.53
CA HIS A 339 21.05 -4.48 -25.67
C HIS A 339 21.12 -6.01 -25.55
N GLY A 340 20.25 -6.70 -26.29
CA GLY A 340 20.09 -8.16 -26.19
C GLY A 340 18.90 -8.60 -25.37
N GLY A 341 18.03 -7.66 -24.95
CA GLY A 341 16.84 -7.89 -24.10
C GLY A 341 17.21 -7.98 -22.62
N ASP A 342 16.24 -8.31 -21.78
CA ASP A 342 16.38 -8.44 -20.32
C ASP A 342 17.43 -9.48 -19.88
N GLY A 343 17.91 -10.35 -20.76
CA GLY A 343 18.92 -11.36 -20.42
C GLY A 343 20.36 -10.91 -20.49
N ALA A 344 20.64 -9.69 -20.95
CA ALA A 344 22.00 -9.14 -21.02
C ALA A 344 22.40 -8.51 -19.69
N THR A 345 23.66 -8.64 -19.29
CA THR A 345 24.18 -8.03 -18.05
C THR A 345 25.43 -7.19 -18.32
N GLY A 346 25.70 -6.24 -17.42
CA GLY A 346 26.88 -5.40 -17.49
C GLY A 346 26.85 -4.19 -16.57
N THR A 347 27.95 -3.43 -16.58
CA THR A 347 28.07 -2.18 -15.82
C THR A 347 28.55 -1.04 -16.70
N LEU A 348 28.18 0.19 -16.32
CA LEU A 348 28.66 1.42 -16.93
C LEU A 348 29.12 2.36 -15.82
N THR A 349 30.45 2.57 -15.72
CA THR A 349 31.09 3.28 -14.60
C THR A 349 31.68 4.62 -15.02
N SER A 350 31.36 5.68 -14.28
CA SER A 350 31.90 7.02 -14.50
C SER A 350 33.39 7.15 -14.15
N PRO A 351 34.11 8.14 -14.74
CA PRO A 351 35.36 8.60 -14.13
C PRO A 351 35.09 9.10 -12.69
N PRO A 352 36.16 9.12 -11.85
CA PRO A 352 36.02 9.70 -10.53
C PRO A 352 35.77 11.21 -10.61
N PHE A 353 34.91 11.73 -9.74
CA PHE A 353 34.68 13.17 -9.57
C PHE A 353 34.74 13.58 -8.10
N THR A 354 35.09 14.84 -7.84
CA THR A 354 35.05 15.38 -6.48
C THR A 354 33.66 15.93 -6.19
N VAL A 355 33.12 15.57 -5.03
CA VAL A 355 31.82 16.08 -4.57
C VAL A 355 31.98 17.54 -4.11
N ASP A 356 31.46 18.48 -4.89
CA ASP A 356 31.50 19.93 -4.63
C ASP A 356 30.11 20.58 -4.54
N THR A 357 29.06 19.84 -4.86
CA THR A 357 27.64 20.27 -4.79
C THR A 357 26.86 19.44 -3.78
N ASP A 358 25.63 19.86 -3.46
CA ASP A 358 24.79 19.20 -2.47
C ASP A 358 24.06 17.97 -3.01
N TYR A 359 23.84 17.90 -4.34
CA TYR A 359 23.04 16.83 -4.96
C TYR A 359 23.65 16.40 -6.31
N LEU A 360 23.46 15.12 -6.62
CA LEU A 360 23.59 14.57 -7.96
C LEU A 360 22.20 14.20 -8.46
N ASN A 361 21.73 14.89 -9.48
CA ASN A 361 20.44 14.65 -10.12
C ASN A 361 20.64 13.85 -11.41
N PHE A 362 19.73 12.93 -11.69
CA PHE A 362 19.72 12.12 -12.92
C PHE A 362 18.31 11.62 -13.22
N LYS A 363 18.08 11.15 -14.43
CA LYS A 363 16.88 10.43 -14.80
C LYS A 363 17.13 8.93 -14.78
N ILE A 364 16.12 8.15 -14.39
CA ILE A 364 16.19 6.71 -14.27
C ILE A 364 14.85 6.07 -14.65
N GLY A 365 14.89 4.93 -15.33
CA GLY A 365 13.77 4.08 -15.72
C GLY A 365 14.23 2.63 -15.88
N GLY A 366 13.33 1.72 -16.24
CA GLY A 366 13.61 0.28 -16.33
C GLY A 366 13.20 -0.48 -15.08
N GLY A 367 13.88 -1.58 -14.79
CA GLY A 367 13.54 -2.54 -13.74
C GLY A 367 13.62 -1.98 -12.33
N ASN A 368 12.82 -2.54 -11.45
CA ASN A 368 12.76 -2.22 -10.02
C ASN A 368 13.45 -3.32 -9.19
N HIS A 369 14.76 -3.48 -9.42
CA HIS A 369 15.59 -4.45 -8.70
C HIS A 369 16.64 -3.68 -7.87
N PRO A 370 16.34 -3.40 -6.60
CA PRO A 370 17.21 -2.57 -5.76
C PRO A 370 18.54 -3.26 -5.40
N HIS A 371 19.52 -2.45 -5.03
CA HIS A 371 20.82 -2.93 -4.54
C HIS A 371 20.65 -3.67 -3.21
N ASP A 372 21.11 -4.93 -3.16
CA ASP A 372 21.26 -5.70 -1.92
C ASP A 372 22.76 -5.71 -1.52
N PRO A 373 23.14 -5.04 -0.42
CA PRO A 373 24.53 -5.03 0.04
C PRO A 373 25.04 -6.41 0.47
N ASN A 374 24.14 -7.40 0.66
CA ASN A 374 24.50 -8.77 1.01
C ASN A 374 24.66 -9.65 -0.23
N ALA A 375 24.19 -9.24 -1.38
CA ALA A 375 24.34 -10.00 -2.62
C ALA A 375 25.79 -10.01 -3.11
N ALA A 376 26.15 -11.03 -3.85
CA ALA A 376 27.45 -11.17 -4.49
C ALA A 376 27.39 -10.66 -5.93
N THR A 377 28.35 -9.86 -6.33
CA THR A 377 28.49 -9.39 -7.72
C THR A 377 29.09 -10.44 -8.65
N GLU A 378 29.80 -11.43 -8.07
CA GLU A 378 30.42 -12.54 -8.80
C GLU A 378 29.83 -13.87 -8.33
N PRO A 379 29.74 -14.90 -9.19
CA PRO A 379 29.30 -16.23 -8.81
C PRO A 379 30.09 -16.78 -7.63
N GLN A 380 29.40 -17.18 -6.58
CA GLN A 380 30.05 -17.68 -5.34
C GLN A 380 30.24 -19.20 -5.41
N PRO A 381 31.37 -19.71 -4.94
CA PRO A 381 31.51 -21.16 -4.77
C PRO A 381 30.55 -21.66 -3.68
N VAL A 382 30.08 -22.89 -3.83
CA VAL A 382 29.27 -23.56 -2.79
C VAL A 382 30.03 -23.53 -1.46
N PRO A 383 29.45 -23.06 -0.36
CA PRO A 383 30.11 -23.03 0.95
C PRO A 383 30.57 -24.41 1.38
N THR A 384 31.79 -24.50 1.96
CA THR A 384 32.28 -25.74 2.53
C THR A 384 31.48 -26.07 3.80
N GLY A 385 30.95 -27.28 3.90
CA GLY A 385 30.13 -27.66 5.03
C GLY A 385 29.63 -29.09 5.01
N THR A 386 28.68 -29.40 5.89
CA THR A 386 27.97 -30.69 5.95
C THR A 386 26.72 -30.63 5.13
N VAL A 387 26.66 -31.34 4.00
CA VAL A 387 25.47 -31.46 3.18
C VAL A 387 24.44 -32.30 3.93
N LEU A 388 23.26 -31.74 4.17
CA LEU A 388 22.11 -32.44 4.77
C LEU A 388 21.23 -33.08 3.71
N ALA A 389 21.07 -32.43 2.54
CA ALA A 389 20.42 -32.97 1.38
C ALA A 389 20.88 -32.24 0.11
N ASP A 390 21.16 -33.00 -0.95
CA ASP A 390 21.48 -32.53 -2.30
C ASP A 390 20.44 -32.98 -3.33
N PHE A 391 19.46 -33.75 -2.89
CA PHE A 391 18.33 -34.23 -3.67
C PHE A 391 18.67 -34.97 -4.97
N GLU A 392 19.90 -35.44 -5.12
CA GLU A 392 20.37 -36.18 -6.31
C GLU A 392 19.89 -37.65 -6.35
N GLY A 393 19.21 -38.11 -5.31
CA GLY A 393 18.67 -39.46 -5.20
C GLY A 393 17.39 -39.68 -5.98
N GLY A 394 17.02 -40.95 -6.15
CA GLY A 394 15.71 -41.30 -6.82
C GLY A 394 14.50 -41.15 -5.89
N ASP A 395 14.70 -40.89 -4.61
CA ASP A 395 13.67 -40.66 -3.61
C ASP A 395 14.18 -39.63 -2.57
N TYR A 396 13.31 -39.19 -1.66
CA TYR A 396 13.65 -38.24 -0.61
C TYR A 396 14.41 -38.82 0.57
N GLY A 397 14.82 -40.09 0.50
CA GLY A 397 15.58 -40.76 1.55
C GLY A 397 14.84 -40.81 2.88
N THR A 398 15.41 -40.12 3.90
CA THR A 398 14.83 -40.07 5.25
C THR A 398 13.86 -38.91 5.46
N TRP A 399 13.66 -38.06 4.47
CA TRP A 399 12.63 -37.01 4.52
C TRP A 399 11.25 -37.59 4.29
N THR A 400 10.24 -37.00 4.92
CA THR A 400 8.85 -37.48 4.85
C THR A 400 7.97 -36.49 4.14
N THR A 401 7.09 -36.98 3.25
CA THR A 401 6.14 -36.16 2.49
C THR A 401 4.72 -36.37 2.96
N THR A 402 3.91 -35.29 2.86
CA THR A 402 2.45 -35.31 2.98
C THR A 402 1.82 -34.61 1.77
N GLY A 403 0.54 -34.86 1.50
CA GLY A 403 -0.14 -34.24 0.38
C GLY A 403 0.33 -34.79 -0.98
N THR A 404 0.20 -34.00 -2.04
CA THR A 404 0.44 -34.39 -3.44
C THR A 404 1.54 -33.58 -4.14
N ALA A 405 1.91 -32.43 -3.60
CA ALA A 405 2.80 -31.49 -4.28
C ALA A 405 4.22 -32.02 -4.55
N PHE A 406 4.78 -32.79 -3.62
CA PHE A 406 6.18 -33.25 -3.69
C PHE A 406 6.36 -34.60 -4.38
N GLY A 407 5.31 -35.33 -4.69
CA GLY A 407 5.41 -36.65 -5.29
C GLY A 407 6.15 -37.70 -4.44
N THR A 408 6.86 -38.62 -5.09
CA THR A 408 7.58 -39.72 -4.44
C THR A 408 9.10 -39.52 -4.34
N GLY A 409 9.61 -38.46 -4.93
CA GLY A 409 11.06 -38.15 -4.93
C GLY A 409 11.37 -36.84 -5.65
N PRO A 410 12.66 -36.42 -5.64
CA PRO A 410 13.10 -35.18 -6.26
C PRO A 410 12.78 -35.12 -7.75
N ALA A 411 12.42 -33.94 -8.23
CA ALA A 411 12.26 -33.68 -9.66
C ALA A 411 13.62 -33.62 -10.35
N GLN A 412 13.67 -33.99 -11.62
CA GLN A 412 14.88 -33.89 -12.44
C GLN A 412 14.82 -32.60 -13.27
N GLY A 413 14.88 -31.45 -12.58
CA GLY A 413 14.76 -30.13 -13.19
C GLY A 413 13.30 -29.67 -13.37
N THR A 414 13.01 -29.02 -14.50
CA THR A 414 11.72 -28.42 -14.84
C THR A 414 10.62 -29.47 -15.06
N LEU A 415 9.47 -29.26 -14.44
CA LEU A 415 8.31 -30.14 -14.60
C LEU A 415 7.43 -29.73 -15.80
N PRO A 416 6.58 -30.64 -16.33
CA PRO A 416 5.69 -30.31 -17.44
C PRO A 416 4.74 -29.16 -17.13
N GLY A 417 4.73 -28.14 -17.97
CA GLY A 417 3.90 -26.94 -17.82
C GLY A 417 4.49 -25.83 -16.95
N GLN A 418 5.63 -26.09 -16.30
CA GLN A 418 6.39 -25.12 -15.52
C GLN A 418 7.32 -24.32 -16.45
N GLN A 419 7.61 -23.06 -16.08
CA GLN A 419 8.69 -22.31 -16.70
C GLN A 419 10.04 -22.98 -16.39
N GLN A 420 11.09 -22.64 -17.13
CA GLN A 420 12.40 -23.30 -16.99
C GLN A 420 13.00 -23.04 -15.61
N VAL A 421 13.16 -24.07 -14.82
CA VAL A 421 13.85 -24.02 -13.52
C VAL A 421 15.37 -23.98 -13.76
N THR A 422 16.04 -23.04 -13.11
CA THR A 422 17.48 -22.82 -13.22
C THR A 422 18.11 -22.55 -11.84
N GLY A 423 19.44 -22.51 -11.73
CA GLY A 423 20.14 -22.18 -10.49
C GLY A 423 20.29 -23.33 -9.49
N HIS A 424 19.65 -24.49 -9.71
CA HIS A 424 19.89 -25.70 -8.91
C HIS A 424 21.23 -26.32 -9.24
N LEU A 425 21.80 -27.10 -8.33
CA LEU A 425 23.04 -27.84 -8.51
C LEU A 425 22.73 -29.30 -8.90
N GLY A 426 23.53 -29.89 -9.80
CA GLY A 426 23.30 -31.25 -10.25
C GLY A 426 22.06 -31.41 -11.12
N HIS A 427 21.29 -32.44 -10.87
CA HIS A 427 20.09 -32.79 -11.66
C HIS A 427 18.80 -32.81 -10.84
N GLY A 428 18.87 -33.16 -9.56
CA GLY A 428 17.76 -33.35 -8.67
C GLY A 428 17.43 -32.10 -7.84
N LEU A 429 16.16 -31.82 -7.59
CA LEU A 429 15.74 -30.78 -6.67
C LEU A 429 14.36 -31.09 -6.08
N VAL A 430 14.04 -30.52 -4.93
CA VAL A 430 12.65 -30.46 -4.46
C VAL A 430 11.89 -29.48 -5.36
N ASN A 431 10.79 -29.92 -5.94
CA ASN A 431 9.93 -29.09 -6.81
C ASN A 431 8.47 -29.50 -6.59
N SER A 432 7.71 -28.60 -5.97
CA SER A 432 6.31 -28.91 -5.65
C SER A 432 5.31 -28.63 -6.75
N PHE A 433 5.76 -28.24 -7.94
CA PHE A 433 4.92 -28.01 -9.12
C PHE A 433 4.38 -29.34 -9.75
N LEU A 434 4.49 -30.47 -9.08
CA LEU A 434 4.18 -31.79 -9.67
C LEU A 434 2.77 -31.90 -10.27
N PRO A 435 1.71 -31.42 -9.61
CA PRO A 435 0.37 -31.32 -10.20
C PRO A 435 0.05 -29.89 -10.69
N GLY A 436 1.05 -29.06 -10.99
CA GLY A 436 0.89 -27.63 -11.22
C GLY A 436 0.72 -26.85 -9.90
N ASP A 437 0.44 -25.54 -9.96
CA ASP A 437 0.25 -24.67 -8.78
C ASP A 437 -0.91 -25.09 -7.84
N ALA A 438 -1.75 -26.04 -8.25
CA ALA A 438 -2.87 -26.50 -7.43
C ALA A 438 -2.50 -27.62 -6.44
N GLY A 439 -1.26 -28.11 -6.47
CA GLY A 439 -0.77 -29.12 -5.53
C GLY A 439 -0.55 -28.55 -4.14
N THR A 440 -0.78 -29.35 -3.10
CA THR A 440 -0.42 -28.95 -1.73
C THR A 440 0.23 -30.11 -1.00
N GLY A 441 1.11 -29.79 -0.04
CA GLY A 441 1.80 -30.79 0.76
C GLY A 441 2.92 -30.22 1.63
N GLU A 442 3.55 -31.11 2.35
CA GLU A 442 4.72 -30.80 3.19
C GLU A 442 5.82 -31.82 2.95
N LEU A 443 7.06 -31.38 2.98
CA LEU A 443 8.26 -32.24 3.00
C LEU A 443 9.07 -31.87 4.23
N THR A 444 9.34 -32.85 5.12
CA THR A 444 9.98 -32.65 6.42
C THR A 444 11.26 -33.47 6.55
N SER A 445 12.35 -32.83 6.94
CA SER A 445 13.63 -33.48 7.19
C SER A 445 13.60 -34.36 8.45
N PRO A 446 14.51 -35.36 8.56
CA PRO A 446 14.82 -35.90 9.88
C PRO A 446 15.36 -34.81 10.82
N PRO A 447 15.21 -34.95 12.15
CA PRO A 447 15.80 -34.04 13.10
C PRO A 447 17.34 -34.08 13.04
N PHE A 448 17.99 -32.91 13.13
CA PHE A 448 19.42 -32.78 13.19
C PHE A 448 19.86 -31.77 14.25
N THR A 449 21.10 -31.90 14.73
CA THR A 449 21.65 -30.96 15.71
C THR A 449 22.40 -29.84 15.00
N VAL A 450 22.17 -28.59 15.42
CA VAL A 450 22.91 -27.42 14.93
C VAL A 450 24.33 -27.43 15.49
N ASP A 451 25.31 -27.70 14.64
CA ASP A 451 26.73 -27.73 14.98
C ASP A 451 27.57 -26.74 14.16
N LYS A 452 26.94 -25.99 13.26
CA LYS A 452 27.50 -24.95 12.42
C LYS A 452 26.74 -23.63 12.54
N LYS A 453 27.44 -22.54 12.20
CA LYS A 453 26.86 -21.20 12.36
C LYS A 453 25.74 -20.90 11.40
N TYR A 454 25.77 -21.46 10.19
CA TYR A 454 24.79 -21.15 9.14
C TYR A 454 24.13 -22.40 8.57
N LEU A 455 22.86 -22.27 8.20
CA LEU A 455 22.17 -23.19 7.29
C LEU A 455 22.02 -22.47 5.96
N ASN A 456 22.59 -23.01 4.91
CA ASN A 456 22.51 -22.49 3.55
C ASN A 456 21.69 -23.43 2.68
N PHE A 457 20.94 -22.88 1.74
CA PHE A 457 20.15 -23.65 0.76
C PHE A 457 19.83 -22.81 -0.47
N LEU A 458 19.57 -23.45 -1.60
CA LEU A 458 19.06 -22.81 -2.81
C LEU A 458 17.54 -22.86 -2.79
N ILE A 459 16.88 -21.72 -3.07
CA ILE A 459 15.43 -21.57 -3.01
C ILE A 459 14.91 -20.76 -4.21
N GLY A 460 13.77 -21.18 -4.77
CA GLY A 460 13.04 -20.50 -5.85
C GLY A 460 11.53 -20.78 -5.75
N GLY A 461 10.73 -20.37 -6.75
CA GLY A 461 9.29 -20.55 -6.76
C GLY A 461 8.52 -19.39 -6.13
N GLY A 462 7.35 -19.66 -5.59
CA GLY A 462 6.39 -18.67 -5.14
C GLY A 462 6.83 -17.80 -3.95
N ALA A 463 6.41 -16.55 -3.95
CA ALA A 463 6.66 -15.57 -2.89
C ALA A 463 5.50 -15.51 -1.89
N HIS A 464 5.12 -16.65 -1.32
CA HIS A 464 4.05 -16.74 -0.30
C HIS A 464 4.67 -17.06 1.06
N PRO A 465 4.91 -16.05 1.93
CA PRO A 465 5.63 -16.24 3.18
C PRO A 465 4.86 -17.15 4.16
N ALA A 466 5.57 -17.72 5.12
CA ALA A 466 5.01 -18.60 6.15
C ALA A 466 3.90 -17.94 7.00
N SER A 467 3.81 -16.61 7.00
CA SER A 467 2.76 -15.84 7.67
C SER A 467 1.47 -15.72 6.85
N SER A 468 1.46 -16.13 5.58
CA SER A 468 0.27 -16.11 4.73
C SER A 468 -0.70 -17.25 5.07
N ASP A 469 -1.97 -17.09 4.67
CA ASP A 469 -2.99 -18.14 4.87
C ASP A 469 -2.69 -19.43 4.08
N ALA A 470 -1.89 -19.32 3.00
CA ALA A 470 -1.49 -20.42 2.14
C ALA A 470 -0.02 -20.23 1.70
N PRO A 471 0.96 -20.61 2.53
CA PRO A 471 2.36 -20.36 2.26
C PRO A 471 2.96 -21.32 1.21
N THR A 472 3.98 -20.82 0.49
CA THR A 472 5.02 -21.59 -0.17
C THR A 472 6.36 -21.26 0.48
N ALA A 473 6.76 -22.00 1.48
CA ALA A 473 7.88 -21.61 2.34
C ALA A 473 8.76 -22.78 2.78
N VAL A 474 10.02 -22.49 3.02
CA VAL A 474 10.93 -23.32 3.80
C VAL A 474 10.97 -22.80 5.23
N GLU A 475 10.78 -23.66 6.21
CA GLU A 475 10.78 -23.33 7.62
C GLU A 475 11.85 -24.12 8.38
N LEU A 476 12.56 -23.50 9.32
CA LEU A 476 13.34 -24.19 10.34
C LEU A 476 12.52 -24.26 11.62
N THR A 477 12.29 -25.46 12.11
CA THR A 477 11.45 -25.67 13.29
C THR A 477 12.23 -26.17 14.50
N VAL A 478 11.89 -25.67 15.68
CA VAL A 478 12.33 -26.15 16.99
C VAL A 478 11.10 -26.57 17.79
N ASP A 479 11.07 -27.81 18.27
CA ASP A 479 9.91 -28.37 19.00
C ASP A 479 8.58 -28.17 18.23
N GLY A 480 8.64 -28.27 16.89
CA GLY A 480 7.49 -28.13 15.99
C GLY A 480 7.03 -26.68 15.72
N LYS A 481 7.76 -25.67 16.22
CA LYS A 481 7.48 -24.25 15.94
C LYS A 481 8.52 -23.69 15.00
N ALA A 482 8.07 -22.98 13.96
CA ALA A 482 8.95 -22.27 13.05
C ALA A 482 9.69 -21.14 13.78
N VAL A 483 11.02 -21.11 13.64
CA VAL A 483 11.92 -20.09 14.20
C VAL A 483 12.64 -19.30 13.12
N ARG A 484 12.70 -19.82 11.89
CA ARG A 484 13.16 -19.15 10.67
C ARG A 484 12.24 -19.57 9.53
N SER A 485 12.07 -18.71 8.55
CA SER A 485 11.39 -19.05 7.30
C SER A 485 11.98 -18.29 6.12
N ALA A 486 11.85 -18.87 4.93
CA ALA A 486 12.19 -18.26 3.65
C ALA A 486 11.16 -18.69 2.60
N THR A 487 10.99 -17.89 1.56
CA THR A 487 10.10 -18.16 0.43
C THR A 487 10.82 -17.81 -0.87
N GLY A 488 10.33 -18.28 -2.02
CA GLY A 488 10.84 -17.84 -3.32
C GLY A 488 10.47 -16.38 -3.62
N THR A 489 10.75 -15.95 -4.83
CA THR A 489 10.55 -14.56 -5.28
C THR A 489 9.63 -14.45 -6.50
N ASN A 490 8.76 -15.44 -6.73
CA ASN A 490 7.97 -15.64 -7.95
C ASN A 490 8.88 -15.76 -9.19
N ASP A 491 9.94 -16.57 -9.04
CA ASP A 491 10.90 -16.87 -10.07
C ASP A 491 11.30 -18.34 -9.98
N GLU A 492 11.51 -18.98 -11.13
CA GLU A 492 11.96 -20.37 -11.21
C GLU A 492 13.46 -20.53 -11.03
N HIS A 493 14.20 -19.45 -10.95
CA HIS A 493 15.61 -19.49 -10.63
C HIS A 493 15.83 -19.67 -9.13
N LEU A 494 16.55 -20.70 -8.74
CA LEU A 494 16.97 -20.88 -7.34
C LEU A 494 18.21 -20.04 -7.06
N ASP A 495 18.19 -19.33 -5.95
CA ASP A 495 19.32 -18.58 -5.45
C ASP A 495 19.60 -18.91 -3.99
N TRP A 496 20.80 -18.56 -3.51
CA TRP A 496 21.23 -18.87 -2.16
C TRP A 496 20.44 -18.08 -1.11
N ALA A 497 19.94 -18.82 -0.12
CA ALA A 497 19.49 -18.27 1.16
C ALA A 497 20.36 -18.80 2.29
N SER A 498 20.55 -18.01 3.34
CA SER A 498 21.39 -18.35 4.49
C SER A 498 20.72 -17.88 5.79
N TRP A 499 20.62 -18.78 6.76
CA TRP A 499 20.16 -18.46 8.12
C TRP A 499 21.30 -18.52 9.12
N ASP A 500 21.51 -17.44 9.89
CA ASP A 500 22.39 -17.47 11.07
C ASP A 500 21.72 -18.29 12.18
N LEU A 501 22.37 -19.36 12.60
CA LEU A 501 21.95 -20.30 13.65
C LEU A 501 22.71 -20.15 14.95
N SER A 502 23.40 -19.02 15.17
CA SER A 502 24.22 -18.78 16.36
C SER A 502 23.44 -18.92 17.67
N ASP A 503 22.16 -18.56 17.67
CA ASP A 503 21.22 -18.68 18.78
C ASP A 503 20.64 -20.10 18.99
N LEU A 504 20.87 -21.00 18.04
CA LEU A 504 20.33 -22.36 18.03
C LEU A 504 21.43 -23.43 18.21
N GLN A 505 22.67 -23.03 18.50
CA GLN A 505 23.79 -23.97 18.64
C GLN A 505 23.49 -25.07 19.67
N GLY A 506 23.71 -26.34 19.25
CA GLY A 506 23.45 -27.53 20.07
C GLY A 506 21.95 -27.92 20.18
N ARG A 507 21.04 -27.13 19.60
CA ARG A 507 19.60 -27.46 19.55
C ARG A 507 19.33 -28.51 18.46
N THR A 508 18.30 -29.31 18.69
CA THR A 508 17.74 -30.19 17.65
C THR A 508 16.68 -29.44 16.89
N VAL A 509 16.78 -29.43 15.57
CA VAL A 509 15.88 -28.71 14.66
C VAL A 509 15.45 -29.60 13.49
N GLN A 510 14.43 -29.20 12.75
CA GLN A 510 13.99 -29.83 11.50
C GLN A 510 13.70 -28.76 10.45
N ILE A 511 13.93 -29.11 9.19
CA ILE A 511 13.50 -28.30 8.04
C ILE A 511 12.16 -28.83 7.58
N LYS A 512 11.24 -27.92 7.33
CA LYS A 512 9.92 -28.20 6.79
C LYS A 512 9.71 -27.34 5.53
N VAL A 513 9.46 -27.97 4.41
CA VAL A 513 9.07 -27.28 3.17
C VAL A 513 7.55 -27.38 3.07
N VAL A 514 6.90 -26.25 2.96
CA VAL A 514 5.44 -26.14 2.95
C VAL A 514 4.99 -25.58 1.62
N ASP A 515 4.07 -26.27 1.00
CA ASP A 515 3.32 -25.79 -0.14
C ASP A 515 1.83 -25.92 0.19
N ALA A 516 1.19 -24.81 0.48
CA ALA A 516 -0.23 -24.74 0.81
C ALA A 516 -1.01 -23.82 -0.15
N ASN A 517 -0.33 -23.24 -1.16
CA ASN A 517 -0.95 -22.33 -2.10
C ASN A 517 -1.46 -23.06 -3.35
N THR A 518 -2.67 -22.73 -3.79
CA THR A 518 -3.29 -23.31 -4.99
C THR A 518 -3.52 -22.26 -6.10
N GLY A 519 -2.99 -21.07 -5.92
CA GLY A 519 -3.07 -19.93 -6.85
C GLY A 519 -1.82 -19.83 -7.73
N GLY A 520 -1.65 -18.68 -8.39
CA GLY A 520 -0.45 -18.42 -9.18
C GLY A 520 0.81 -18.44 -8.31
N TRP A 521 1.89 -19.03 -8.85
CA TRP A 521 3.12 -19.30 -8.10
C TRP A 521 2.89 -20.16 -6.84
N GLY A 522 1.87 -21.02 -6.87
CA GLY A 522 1.54 -21.96 -5.79
C GLY A 522 2.47 -23.17 -5.78
N HIS A 523 3.79 -22.94 -5.78
CA HIS A 523 4.80 -23.99 -5.67
C HIS A 523 6.13 -23.43 -5.12
N ILE A 524 7.01 -24.32 -4.64
CA ILE A 524 8.32 -23.99 -4.13
C ILE A 524 9.40 -24.95 -4.64
N ASN A 525 10.56 -24.38 -4.95
CA ASN A 525 11.75 -25.10 -5.34
C ASN A 525 12.81 -24.99 -4.24
N LEU A 526 13.48 -26.11 -3.89
CA LEU A 526 14.57 -26.15 -2.89
C LEU A 526 15.66 -27.11 -3.35
N ASP A 527 16.91 -26.71 -3.11
CA ASP A 527 18.05 -27.59 -3.40
C ASP A 527 19.23 -27.31 -2.47
N GLN A 528 20.20 -28.19 -2.43
CA GLN A 528 21.52 -28.06 -1.80
C GLN A 528 21.45 -27.52 -0.37
N VAL A 529 20.82 -28.23 0.54
CA VAL A 529 20.72 -27.87 1.96
C VAL A 529 21.98 -28.28 2.70
N LEU A 530 22.71 -27.31 3.28
CA LEU A 530 23.98 -27.59 3.99
C LEU A 530 24.20 -26.72 5.23
N LEU A 531 24.83 -27.31 6.25
CA LEU A 531 25.36 -26.59 7.41
C LEU A 531 26.81 -26.15 7.15
N SER A 532 27.13 -24.89 7.44
CA SER A 532 28.44 -24.27 7.20
C SER A 532 28.80 -23.25 8.27
N ASP A 533 30.09 -22.93 8.41
CA ASP A 533 30.56 -21.79 9.21
C ASP A 533 30.66 -20.50 8.37
N THR A 534 30.36 -20.59 7.08
CA THR A 534 30.32 -19.45 6.14
C THR A 534 28.91 -19.31 5.55
N PRO A 535 28.32 -18.11 5.54
CA PRO A 535 27.03 -17.88 4.88
C PRO A 535 27.21 -17.95 3.36
N ALA A 536 26.25 -18.55 2.68
CA ALA A 536 26.05 -18.34 1.25
C ALA A 536 25.47 -16.96 1.01
N ARG A 537 25.73 -16.37 -0.14
CA ARG A 537 25.20 -15.06 -0.54
C ARG A 537 24.43 -15.20 -1.85
N PRO A 538 23.25 -14.58 -1.95
CA PRO A 538 22.53 -14.56 -3.22
C PRO A 538 23.37 -13.85 -4.29
N GLN A 539 23.14 -14.19 -5.54
CA GLN A 539 23.71 -13.45 -6.67
C GLN A 539 23.03 -12.10 -6.79
N SER A 540 23.80 -11.03 -7.04
CA SER A 540 23.20 -9.73 -7.35
C SER A 540 22.33 -9.80 -8.60
N ARG A 541 21.14 -9.19 -8.50
CA ARG A 541 20.16 -9.08 -9.58
C ARG A 541 19.70 -7.63 -9.75
N GLU A 542 20.53 -6.71 -9.29
CA GLU A 542 20.18 -5.30 -9.29
C GLU A 542 20.10 -4.71 -10.71
N THR A 543 19.14 -3.79 -10.90
CA THR A 543 19.08 -2.86 -12.02
C THR A 543 19.10 -1.46 -11.43
N THR A 544 20.30 -0.89 -11.23
CA THR A 544 20.51 0.29 -10.38
C THR A 544 21.44 1.33 -10.97
N VAL A 545 21.27 2.56 -10.46
CA VAL A 545 22.29 3.60 -10.48
C VAL A 545 22.84 3.70 -9.07
N ASN A 546 24.12 3.44 -8.90
CA ASN A 546 24.83 3.44 -7.62
C ASN A 546 25.80 4.60 -7.51
N LEU A 547 25.89 5.24 -6.33
CA LEU A 547 26.94 6.17 -5.98
C LEU A 547 27.97 5.46 -5.13
N LEU A 548 29.22 5.41 -5.63
CA LEU A 548 30.32 4.74 -4.95
C LEU A 548 31.29 5.75 -4.33
N VAL A 549 31.67 5.53 -3.07
CA VAL A 549 32.75 6.23 -2.37
C VAL A 549 33.68 5.19 -1.76
N ASP A 550 34.98 5.29 -2.04
CA ASP A 550 36.00 4.31 -1.67
C ASP A 550 35.65 2.86 -2.09
N GLY A 551 34.97 2.71 -3.24
CA GLY A 551 34.53 1.43 -3.79
C GLY A 551 33.33 0.78 -3.12
N GLN A 552 32.65 1.51 -2.20
CA GLN A 552 31.43 1.04 -1.56
C GLN A 552 30.22 1.81 -2.06
N VAL A 553 29.12 1.14 -2.29
CA VAL A 553 27.83 1.78 -2.60
C VAL A 553 27.33 2.51 -1.36
N VAL A 554 27.20 3.84 -1.47
CA VAL A 554 26.73 4.68 -0.36
C VAL A 554 25.29 5.19 -0.59
N GLN A 555 24.84 5.25 -1.83
CA GLN A 555 23.46 5.47 -2.24
C GLN A 555 23.17 4.68 -3.51
N SER A 556 21.94 4.25 -3.66
CA SER A 556 21.45 3.49 -4.81
C SER A 556 20.05 3.95 -5.19
N ALA A 557 19.72 3.87 -6.48
CA ALA A 557 18.39 4.09 -7.02
C ALA A 557 18.10 3.05 -8.10
N THR A 558 16.84 2.67 -8.26
CA THR A 558 16.36 1.72 -9.26
C THR A 558 15.20 2.30 -10.06
N GLY A 559 14.82 1.69 -11.18
CA GLY A 559 13.64 2.06 -11.95
C GLY A 559 12.34 1.67 -11.23
N ALA A 560 11.24 1.61 -11.97
CA ALA A 560 9.92 1.35 -11.45
C ALA A 560 9.12 0.38 -12.35
N ASP A 561 9.79 -0.58 -12.98
CA ASP A 561 9.25 -1.56 -13.93
C ASP A 561 8.45 -0.88 -15.06
N ASN A 562 9.01 0.19 -15.60
CA ASN A 562 8.45 0.88 -16.76
C ASN A 562 9.52 1.58 -17.62
N GLU A 563 9.14 1.91 -18.85
CA GLU A 563 10.00 2.54 -19.86
C GLU A 563 10.00 4.09 -19.79
N THR A 564 9.57 4.67 -18.66
CA THR A 564 9.55 6.12 -18.48
C THR A 564 10.66 6.56 -17.54
N LEU A 565 11.63 7.33 -18.03
CA LEU A 565 12.66 7.90 -17.17
C LEU A 565 12.08 9.08 -16.37
N ASP A 566 12.26 9.01 -15.04
CA ASP A 566 11.89 10.11 -14.14
C ASP A 566 13.08 10.60 -13.33
N TRP A 567 12.99 11.79 -12.73
CA TRP A 567 14.07 12.37 -11.97
C TRP A 567 14.29 11.62 -10.64
N ALA A 568 15.56 11.34 -10.38
CA ALA A 568 16.09 10.90 -9.08
C ALA A 568 17.20 11.86 -8.63
N SER A 569 17.53 11.80 -7.35
CA SER A 569 18.53 12.69 -6.75
C SER A 569 19.24 12.00 -5.59
N PHE A 570 20.56 11.99 -5.60
CA PHE A 570 21.40 11.59 -4.47
C PHE A 570 21.77 12.82 -3.62
N ASP A 571 21.66 12.71 -2.31
CA ASP A 571 22.09 13.73 -1.34
C ASP A 571 23.60 13.60 -1.08
N LEU A 572 24.36 14.57 -1.49
CA LEU A 572 25.82 14.57 -1.39
C LEU A 572 26.35 15.40 -0.22
N ARG A 573 25.48 16.06 0.58
CA ARG A 573 25.88 17.02 1.63
C ARG A 573 26.88 16.44 2.63
N ALA A 574 26.69 15.16 3.01
CA ALA A 574 27.62 14.46 3.92
C ALA A 574 28.91 13.97 3.25
N LEU A 575 28.98 14.04 1.92
CA LEU A 575 30.10 13.53 1.13
C LEU A 575 30.99 14.64 0.54
N ARG A 576 30.75 15.90 0.87
CA ARG A 576 31.50 17.04 0.32
C ARG A 576 33.02 16.86 0.50
N GLY A 577 33.76 17.10 -0.58
CA GLY A 577 35.20 16.94 -0.65
C GLY A 577 35.69 15.50 -0.87
N ARG A 578 34.78 14.50 -0.82
CA ARG A 578 35.14 13.11 -1.13
C ARG A 578 35.22 12.89 -2.64
N THR A 579 35.93 11.86 -3.04
CA THR A 579 35.92 11.36 -4.42
C THR A 579 34.86 10.30 -4.56
N ALA A 580 33.99 10.45 -5.55
CA ALA A 580 32.89 9.53 -5.83
C ALA A 580 32.93 9.05 -7.30
N ARG A 581 32.20 7.98 -7.58
CA ARG A 581 31.88 7.47 -8.92
C ARG A 581 30.40 7.15 -9.00
N VAL A 582 29.84 7.23 -10.19
CA VAL A 582 28.54 6.64 -10.52
C VAL A 582 28.80 5.30 -11.21
N GLU A 583 28.07 4.27 -10.82
CA GLU A 583 28.05 2.98 -11.49
C GLU A 583 26.59 2.61 -11.79
N ILE A 584 26.31 2.38 -13.07
CA ILE A 584 24.99 1.89 -13.52
C ILE A 584 25.15 0.39 -13.71
N VAL A 585 24.32 -0.37 -13.01
CA VAL A 585 24.45 -1.84 -12.94
C VAL A 585 23.18 -2.46 -13.52
N ASP A 586 23.38 -3.41 -14.39
CA ASP A 586 22.39 -4.36 -14.86
C ASP A 586 22.92 -5.77 -14.58
N ALA A 587 22.40 -6.40 -13.55
CA ALA A 587 22.79 -7.76 -13.14
C ALA A 587 21.57 -8.71 -13.18
N ASN A 588 20.42 -8.27 -13.69
CA ASN A 588 19.20 -9.07 -13.75
C ASN A 588 19.03 -9.69 -15.14
N THR A 589 18.70 -10.97 -15.18
CA THR A 589 18.41 -11.71 -16.42
C THR A 589 16.94 -12.13 -16.54
N GLY A 590 16.10 -11.70 -15.59
CA GLY A 590 14.66 -11.96 -15.55
C GLY A 590 13.84 -10.82 -16.14
N GLY A 591 12.53 -10.84 -15.88
CA GLY A 591 11.64 -9.76 -16.33
C GLY A 591 12.06 -8.40 -15.79
N TRP A 592 11.97 -7.34 -16.62
CA TRP A 592 12.51 -6.01 -16.33
C TRP A 592 14.01 -6.01 -15.99
N GLY A 593 14.75 -6.97 -16.55
CA GLY A 593 16.20 -7.09 -16.42
C GLY A 593 16.94 -6.06 -17.28
N HIS A 594 16.62 -4.76 -17.09
CA HIS A 594 17.35 -3.67 -17.75
C HIS A 594 17.18 -2.36 -16.97
N ILE A 595 18.08 -1.43 -17.20
CA ILE A 595 18.10 -0.11 -16.58
C ILE A 595 18.39 0.97 -17.65
N MET A 596 17.68 2.08 -17.52
CA MET A 596 17.89 3.28 -18.34
C MET A 596 18.26 4.45 -17.44
N ALA A 597 19.21 5.25 -17.86
CA ALA A 597 19.56 6.47 -17.15
C ALA A 597 19.99 7.59 -18.09
N ASP A 598 19.81 8.84 -17.61
CA ASP A 598 20.10 10.02 -18.41
C ASP A 598 20.42 11.23 -17.53
N ARG A 599 21.10 12.22 -18.11
CA ARG A 599 21.22 13.59 -17.59
C ARG A 599 21.80 13.69 -16.16
N PHE A 600 22.99 13.13 -15.91
CA PHE A 600 23.69 13.29 -14.62
C PHE A 600 24.17 14.74 -14.44
N THR A 601 23.61 15.43 -13.43
CA THR A 601 23.86 16.85 -13.17
C THR A 601 24.16 17.07 -11.69
N ALA A 602 25.34 17.60 -11.38
CA ALA A 602 25.72 18.06 -10.05
C ALA A 602 25.12 19.44 -9.77
N ALA A 603 24.36 19.60 -8.69
CA ALA A 603 23.59 20.81 -8.38
C ALA A 603 23.44 21.03 -6.88
N ASP A 604 23.06 22.27 -6.48
CA ASP A 604 22.82 22.62 -5.05
C ASP A 604 21.36 22.42 -4.61
N ARG A 605 20.52 21.85 -5.46
CA ARG A 605 19.13 21.48 -5.14
C ARG A 605 18.78 20.15 -5.79
N PRO A 606 17.92 19.36 -5.14
CA PRO A 606 17.48 18.09 -5.70
C PRO A 606 16.51 18.32 -6.86
N ALA A 607 16.60 17.50 -7.88
CA ALA A 607 15.53 17.33 -8.84
C ALA A 607 14.37 16.56 -8.19
N LEU A 608 13.15 16.87 -8.60
CA LEU A 608 11.95 16.23 -8.05
C LEU A 608 11.34 15.28 -9.07
N SER A 609 11.12 14.04 -8.67
CA SER A 609 10.38 13.06 -9.46
C SER A 609 8.93 13.52 -9.73
N SER A 610 8.27 12.91 -10.71
CA SER A 610 6.84 13.12 -10.98
C SER A 610 5.99 12.89 -9.73
N VAL A 611 6.31 11.85 -8.95
CA VAL A 611 5.67 11.53 -7.68
C VAL A 611 5.83 12.66 -6.66
N ARG A 612 7.03 13.23 -6.52
CA ARG A 612 7.27 14.36 -5.59
C ARG A 612 6.68 15.68 -6.06
N ARG A 613 6.41 15.84 -7.36
CA ARG A 613 5.76 17.02 -7.94
C ARG A 613 4.25 16.93 -7.94
N ALA A 614 3.70 15.72 -7.94
CA ALA A 614 2.25 15.50 -7.88
C ALA A 614 1.66 16.11 -6.61
N ARG A 615 0.39 16.46 -6.67
CA ARG A 615 -0.40 16.87 -5.50
C ARG A 615 -1.09 15.65 -4.93
N TRP A 616 -0.88 15.39 -3.67
CA TRP A 616 -1.44 14.23 -2.99
C TRP A 616 -2.57 14.62 -2.05
N ALA A 617 -3.67 13.86 -2.11
CA ALA A 617 -4.77 14.02 -1.17
C ALA A 617 -4.39 13.51 0.23
N ASP A 618 -3.54 12.49 0.29
CA ASP A 618 -3.02 11.91 1.52
C ASP A 618 -1.55 11.49 1.33
N PHE A 619 -0.74 11.65 2.35
CA PHE A 619 0.69 11.32 2.35
C PHE A 619 0.99 10.07 3.18
N GLY A 620 -0.03 9.44 3.77
CA GLY A 620 0.07 8.15 4.45
C GLY A 620 0.05 6.97 3.50
N LYS A 621 0.30 5.79 4.03
CA LYS A 621 0.26 4.55 3.24
C LYS A 621 -1.16 4.03 3.02
N ASP A 622 -2.11 4.36 3.89
CA ASP A 622 -3.39 3.67 3.96
C ASP A 622 -4.57 4.57 3.56
N PHE A 623 -4.49 5.21 2.38
CA PHE A 623 -5.58 5.97 1.80
C PHE A 623 -5.62 5.81 0.28
N TYR A 624 -6.63 5.10 -0.23
CA TYR A 624 -6.75 4.72 -1.63
C TYR A 624 -8.18 4.76 -2.14
N ALA A 625 -8.36 4.72 -3.48
CA ALA A 625 -9.65 4.63 -4.17
C ALA A 625 -10.67 5.68 -3.71
N ALA A 626 -10.20 6.88 -3.34
CA ALA A 626 -11.01 7.89 -2.69
C ALA A 626 -11.95 8.59 -3.68
N VAL A 627 -13.24 8.59 -3.36
CA VAL A 627 -14.31 9.23 -4.14
C VAL A 627 -15.21 10.07 -3.25
N THR A 628 -16.02 10.96 -3.86
CA THR A 628 -16.87 11.92 -3.14
C THR A 628 -18.35 11.60 -3.27
N TYR A 629 -19.14 12.08 -2.30
CA TYR A 629 -20.60 11.93 -2.31
C TYR A 629 -21.28 12.75 -3.41
N ASN A 630 -22.12 12.09 -4.18
CA ASN A 630 -23.13 12.71 -5.02
C ASN A 630 -24.30 13.22 -4.18
N ASP A 631 -24.89 14.34 -4.58
CA ASP A 631 -26.13 14.92 -4.01
C ASP A 631 -26.05 15.21 -2.49
N ALA A 632 -24.84 15.40 -1.92
CA ALA A 632 -24.69 15.73 -0.51
C ALA A 632 -25.42 17.04 -0.14
N PRO A 633 -26.04 17.13 1.06
CA PRO A 633 -26.75 18.30 1.50
C PRO A 633 -25.89 19.56 1.47
N ARG A 634 -26.48 20.72 1.13
CA ARG A 634 -25.82 22.04 1.07
C ARG A 634 -24.66 22.14 0.08
N GLY A 635 -24.51 21.17 -0.82
CA GLY A 635 -23.39 21.12 -1.77
C GLY A 635 -22.03 20.86 -1.11
N GLU A 636 -22.02 20.28 0.08
CA GLU A 636 -20.76 19.86 0.73
C GLU A 636 -20.11 18.73 -0.08
N ARG A 637 -18.81 18.78 -0.23
CA ARG A 637 -18.03 17.66 -0.77
C ARG A 637 -17.43 16.89 0.37
N THR A 638 -17.84 15.64 0.48
CA THR A 638 -17.34 14.70 1.46
C THR A 638 -16.72 13.54 0.73
N MET A 639 -15.45 13.20 1.08
CA MET A 639 -14.67 12.13 0.49
C MET A 639 -14.51 10.99 1.50
N ILE A 640 -14.51 9.77 1.02
CA ILE A 640 -14.09 8.56 1.75
C ILE A 640 -13.09 7.82 0.88
N GLY A 641 -12.05 7.23 1.50
CA GLY A 641 -11.08 6.36 0.85
C GLY A 641 -11.00 5.00 1.53
N TRP A 642 -10.48 4.01 0.84
CA TRP A 642 -10.12 2.72 1.41
C TRP A 642 -8.89 2.87 2.30
N MET A 643 -9.02 2.49 3.57
CA MET A 643 -7.92 2.51 4.54
C MET A 643 -7.19 1.18 4.49
N ASN A 644 -6.27 1.08 3.57
CA ASN A 644 -5.31 -0.01 3.42
C ASN A 644 -4.37 0.29 2.23
N ASN A 645 -3.44 -0.65 1.95
CA ASN A 645 -2.49 -0.55 0.85
C ASN A 645 -2.37 -1.89 0.12
N TRP A 646 -2.33 -1.88 -1.20
CA TRP A 646 -2.21 -3.09 -2.00
C TRP A 646 -0.90 -3.87 -1.73
N GLN A 647 0.17 -3.21 -1.25
CA GLN A 647 1.43 -3.88 -0.93
C GLN A 647 1.29 -4.95 0.16
N TYR A 648 0.39 -4.74 1.14
CA TYR A 648 0.27 -5.63 2.30
C TYR A 648 -1.18 -5.88 2.75
N GLY A 649 -2.16 -5.35 2.05
CA GLY A 649 -3.56 -5.40 2.48
C GLY A 649 -4.10 -6.79 2.72
N GLY A 650 -3.57 -7.80 1.99
CA GLY A 650 -3.90 -9.21 2.21
C GLY A 650 -3.33 -9.82 3.48
N SER A 651 -2.30 -9.19 4.09
CA SER A 651 -1.52 -9.75 5.22
C SER A 651 -1.77 -9.05 6.56
N ILE A 652 -2.60 -7.98 6.62
CA ILE A 652 -2.86 -7.27 7.88
C ILE A 652 -3.44 -8.21 8.94
N PRO A 653 -3.08 -8.05 10.24
CA PRO A 653 -3.43 -9.00 11.31
C PRO A 653 -4.86 -8.85 11.82
N THR A 654 -5.85 -8.78 10.91
CA THR A 654 -7.26 -8.64 11.24
C THR A 654 -8.08 -9.87 10.85
N SER A 655 -9.01 -10.27 11.68
CA SER A 655 -9.96 -11.38 11.48
C SER A 655 -11.20 -11.16 12.36
N PRO A 656 -12.42 -11.46 11.90
CA PRO A 656 -12.83 -12.12 10.65
C PRO A 656 -13.05 -11.16 9.48
N TRP A 657 -12.71 -9.88 9.60
CA TRP A 657 -12.80 -8.85 8.57
C TRP A 657 -11.41 -8.44 8.08
N ARG A 658 -11.34 -7.76 6.95
CA ARG A 658 -10.11 -7.16 6.45
C ARG A 658 -10.37 -5.80 5.84
N SER A 659 -9.57 -4.79 6.24
CA SER A 659 -9.66 -3.37 5.87
C SER A 659 -10.74 -2.56 6.58
N ALA A 660 -10.68 -1.25 6.39
CA ALA A 660 -11.64 -0.26 6.87
C ALA A 660 -11.86 0.81 5.80
N GLN A 661 -12.88 1.64 5.96
CA GLN A 661 -13.00 2.92 5.24
C GLN A 661 -12.42 4.03 6.12
N SER A 662 -11.80 5.04 5.49
CA SER A 662 -11.35 6.24 6.20
C SER A 662 -12.51 7.00 6.83
N LEU A 663 -12.22 7.93 7.72
CA LEU A 663 -13.22 8.92 8.13
C LEU A 663 -13.77 9.63 6.90
N PRO A 664 -15.08 9.94 6.88
CA PRO A 664 -15.62 10.89 5.92
C PRO A 664 -14.99 12.27 6.13
N ARG A 665 -14.42 12.85 5.08
CA ARG A 665 -13.67 14.12 5.13
C ARG A 665 -14.36 15.20 4.32
N THR A 666 -14.64 16.36 4.94
CA THR A 666 -15.13 17.55 4.24
C THR A 666 -13.98 18.21 3.48
N LEU A 667 -14.15 18.41 2.18
CA LEU A 667 -13.16 19.00 1.28
C LEU A 667 -13.40 20.49 1.07
N ARG A 668 -12.34 21.28 1.00
CA ARG A 668 -12.35 22.71 0.63
C ARG A 668 -11.12 23.06 -0.19
N LEU A 669 -11.23 24.08 -1.04
CA LEU A 669 -10.07 24.72 -1.67
C LEU A 669 -9.76 26.03 -0.94
N ARG A 670 -8.52 26.16 -0.47
CA ARG A 670 -8.04 27.34 0.26
C ARG A 670 -6.76 27.88 -0.32
N THR A 671 -6.61 29.20 -0.32
CA THR A 671 -5.36 29.86 -0.64
C THR A 671 -4.46 29.89 0.59
N ILE A 672 -3.40 29.05 0.61
CA ILE A 672 -2.43 28.93 1.70
C ILE A 672 -1.06 29.32 1.18
N GLY A 673 -0.43 30.34 1.79
CA GLY A 673 0.89 30.83 1.35
C GLY A 673 0.93 31.26 -0.13
N GLY A 674 -0.19 31.76 -0.66
CA GLY A 674 -0.32 32.18 -2.06
C GLY A 674 -0.54 31.04 -3.06
N ARG A 675 -0.69 29.80 -2.61
CA ARG A 675 -1.02 28.63 -3.45
C ARG A 675 -2.40 28.09 -3.10
N LEU A 676 -3.08 27.59 -4.12
CA LEU A 676 -4.34 26.91 -3.94
C LEU A 676 -4.11 25.45 -3.52
N GLU A 677 -4.64 25.08 -2.34
CA GLU A 677 -4.48 23.77 -1.75
C GLU A 677 -5.85 23.13 -1.46
N LEU A 678 -5.93 21.81 -1.67
CA LEU A 678 -7.06 20.99 -1.19
C LEU A 678 -6.88 20.77 0.30
N THR A 679 -7.87 21.17 1.09
CA THR A 679 -7.87 20.97 2.54
C THR A 679 -8.97 19.99 2.93
N GLN A 680 -8.69 19.18 3.93
CA GLN A 680 -9.55 18.10 4.41
C GLN A 680 -9.69 18.19 5.93
N GLN A 681 -10.88 17.94 6.42
CA GLN A 681 -11.15 17.81 7.86
C GLN A 681 -12.15 16.69 8.07
N PRO A 682 -12.07 15.93 9.16
CA PRO A 682 -13.14 15.01 9.53
C PRO A 682 -14.49 15.72 9.53
N VAL A 683 -15.53 15.01 9.14
CA VAL A 683 -16.89 15.58 9.20
C VAL A 683 -17.24 15.98 10.62
N ARG A 684 -17.94 17.10 10.77
CA ARG A 684 -18.29 17.66 12.09
C ARG A 684 -19.12 16.68 12.94
N SER A 685 -19.90 15.80 12.33
CA SER A 685 -20.68 14.80 13.04
C SER A 685 -19.85 13.80 13.86
N LEU A 686 -18.51 13.73 13.64
CA LEU A 686 -17.60 12.97 14.50
C LEU A 686 -17.71 13.37 15.97
N GLU A 687 -17.97 14.66 16.26
CA GLU A 687 -18.20 15.18 17.62
C GLU A 687 -19.34 14.44 18.35
N SER A 688 -20.24 13.77 17.64
CA SER A 688 -21.33 12.96 18.25
C SER A 688 -20.82 11.68 18.93
N LEU A 689 -19.59 11.29 18.70
CA LEU A 689 -18.92 10.18 19.37
C LEU A 689 -18.12 10.61 20.60
N TYR A 690 -18.06 11.90 20.94
CA TYR A 690 -17.32 12.35 22.12
C TYR A 690 -17.95 11.80 23.41
N GLU A 691 -17.11 11.14 24.22
CA GLU A 691 -17.48 10.55 25.49
C GLU A 691 -16.54 11.01 26.63
N GLY A 692 -17.05 11.06 27.84
CA GLY A 692 -16.27 11.37 29.05
C GLY A 692 -15.84 12.83 29.15
N PRO A 693 -14.90 13.11 30.05
CA PRO A 693 -14.38 14.46 30.26
C PRO A 693 -13.35 14.81 29.15
N GLU A 694 -13.41 16.05 28.70
CA GLU A 694 -12.38 16.66 27.86
C GLU A 694 -11.10 16.92 28.67
N LEU A 695 -9.94 16.67 28.07
CA LEU A 695 -8.68 17.22 28.57
C LEU A 695 -8.35 18.48 27.77
N ALA A 696 -8.34 19.64 28.41
CA ALA A 696 -7.82 20.89 27.83
C ALA A 696 -6.55 21.31 28.56
N VAL A 697 -5.47 21.50 27.81
CA VAL A 697 -4.15 21.87 28.31
C VAL A 697 -3.59 22.99 27.46
N GLY A 698 -3.14 24.10 28.09
CA GLY A 698 -2.53 25.22 27.37
C GLY A 698 -1.23 25.68 28.01
N ASP A 699 -0.42 26.45 27.25
CA ASP A 699 0.83 27.08 27.68
C ASP A 699 1.84 26.14 28.34
N VAL A 700 2.03 24.94 27.79
CA VAL A 700 2.97 23.94 28.31
C VAL A 700 4.30 24.01 27.57
N THR A 701 5.36 24.06 28.33
CA THR A 701 6.73 23.91 27.81
C THR A 701 7.13 22.43 27.87
N VAL A 702 7.42 21.85 26.72
CA VAL A 702 7.93 20.49 26.62
C VAL A 702 9.44 20.57 26.43
N HIS A 703 10.19 20.23 27.50
CA HIS A 703 11.64 20.15 27.44
C HIS A 703 12.08 18.92 26.63
N HIS A 704 13.35 18.91 26.23
CA HIS A 704 13.92 17.75 25.54
C HIS A 704 13.61 16.45 26.27
N GLY A 705 12.97 15.50 25.55
CA GLY A 705 12.44 14.23 26.07
C GLY A 705 10.93 14.12 25.90
N THR A 706 10.27 13.49 26.83
CA THR A 706 8.81 13.23 26.81
C THR A 706 8.13 13.77 28.07
N LEU A 707 6.87 14.16 27.91
CA LEU A 707 5.97 14.55 28.98
C LEU A 707 4.69 13.70 28.89
N ASP A 708 4.46 12.87 29.91
CA ASP A 708 3.26 12.04 29.98
C ASP A 708 2.01 12.90 30.24
N LEU A 709 0.94 12.67 29.48
CA LEU A 709 -0.39 13.19 29.84
C LEU A 709 -0.99 12.32 30.96
N PRO A 710 -2.00 12.84 31.69
CA PRO A 710 -2.68 12.05 32.73
C PRO A 710 -3.14 10.69 32.19
N GLN A 711 -2.98 9.64 32.96
CA GLN A 711 -3.33 8.27 32.54
C GLN A 711 -4.79 8.14 32.02
N TRP A 712 -5.72 8.89 32.59
CA TRP A 712 -7.12 8.89 32.15
C TRP A 712 -7.35 9.55 30.79
N ALA A 713 -6.40 10.33 30.28
CA ALA A 713 -6.44 10.89 28.93
C ALA A 713 -5.96 9.89 27.86
N GLY A 714 -5.42 8.73 28.28
CA GLY A 714 -5.08 7.66 27.38
C GLY A 714 -6.30 6.90 26.91
N GLY A 715 -6.22 6.24 25.74
CA GLY A 715 -7.32 5.48 25.19
C GLY A 715 -6.97 4.77 23.87
N GLN A 716 -7.89 3.95 23.41
CA GLN A 716 -7.78 3.25 22.12
C GLN A 716 -8.41 4.05 20.97
N ALA A 717 -9.36 4.94 21.27
CA ALA A 717 -10.03 5.80 20.29
C ALA A 717 -10.11 7.23 20.86
N LEU A 718 -9.45 8.17 20.19
CA LEU A 718 -9.24 9.54 20.67
C LEU A 718 -9.34 10.53 19.49
N ASP A 719 -9.81 11.75 19.78
CA ASP A 719 -9.65 12.91 18.91
C ASP A 719 -8.80 13.94 19.64
N ILE A 720 -7.65 14.28 19.09
CA ILE A 720 -6.66 15.16 19.72
C ILE A 720 -6.41 16.32 18.78
N ASP A 721 -6.64 17.53 19.24
CA ASP A 721 -6.36 18.77 18.52
C ASP A 721 -5.26 19.55 19.28
N ALA A 722 -4.12 19.80 18.63
CA ALA A 722 -2.97 20.42 19.29
C ALA A 722 -2.35 21.52 18.42
N THR A 723 -2.00 22.64 19.05
CA THR A 723 -1.27 23.73 18.42
C THR A 723 0.05 23.98 19.15
N PHE A 724 1.15 23.92 18.39
CA PHE A 724 2.50 24.20 18.88
C PHE A 724 3.02 25.50 18.28
N SER A 725 3.68 26.34 19.12
CA SER A 725 4.53 27.41 18.63
C SER A 725 5.94 26.91 18.38
N LEU A 726 6.55 27.37 17.27
CA LEU A 726 7.96 27.12 17.02
C LEU A 726 8.82 27.72 18.13
N ALA A 727 9.72 26.91 18.66
CA ALA A 727 10.77 27.26 19.60
C ALA A 727 12.11 26.74 19.06
N ASP A 728 12.98 26.22 19.90
CA ASP A 728 14.30 25.73 19.51
C ASP A 728 14.35 24.20 19.29
N ALA A 729 13.24 23.49 19.53
CA ALA A 729 13.16 22.06 19.23
C ALA A 729 13.25 21.78 17.74
N ARG A 730 14.07 20.79 17.36
CA ARG A 730 14.16 20.31 15.99
C ARG A 730 12.95 19.45 15.61
N LYS A 731 12.51 18.59 16.53
CA LYS A 731 11.30 17.76 16.34
C LYS A 731 10.43 17.84 17.58
N PHE A 732 9.11 17.86 17.39
CA PHE A 732 8.15 17.88 18.49
C PHE A 732 6.79 17.34 18.03
N GLY A 733 5.94 16.97 18.98
CA GLY A 733 4.59 16.49 18.71
C GLY A 733 4.03 15.56 19.77
N LEU A 734 3.32 14.55 19.34
CA LEU A 734 2.55 13.59 20.13
C LEU A 734 3.09 12.16 19.92
N LYS A 735 3.06 11.37 20.98
CA LYS A 735 3.16 9.90 20.90
C LYS A 735 1.85 9.34 21.40
N VAL A 736 1.18 8.53 20.58
CA VAL A 736 -0.10 7.90 20.92
C VAL A 736 0.05 6.39 20.95
N ARG A 737 -0.93 5.71 21.53
CA ARG A 737 -0.90 4.26 21.70
C ARG A 737 0.42 3.75 22.28
N THR A 738 0.93 4.52 23.27
CA THR A 738 2.19 4.18 23.94
C THR A 738 1.98 3.06 24.96
N GLY A 739 2.87 2.07 24.94
CA GLY A 739 2.89 0.91 25.81
C GLY A 739 4.28 0.34 25.97
N VAL A 740 4.41 -0.90 26.43
CA VAL A 740 5.71 -1.56 26.61
C VAL A 740 6.32 -1.86 25.24
N GLY A 741 7.36 -1.13 24.86
CA GLY A 741 8.05 -1.30 23.58
C GLY A 741 7.26 -0.82 22.35
N GLN A 742 6.12 -0.17 22.55
CA GLN A 742 5.23 0.26 21.47
C GLN A 742 4.90 1.74 21.57
N GLU A 743 4.89 2.40 20.44
CA GLU A 743 4.46 3.80 20.28
C GLU A 743 4.21 4.14 18.81
N THR A 744 3.24 4.99 18.54
CA THR A 744 3.06 5.67 17.25
C THR A 744 3.42 7.12 17.44
N VAL A 745 4.39 7.64 16.67
CA VAL A 745 4.87 9.02 16.81
C VAL A 745 4.25 9.89 15.73
N ILE A 746 3.56 10.95 16.13
CA ILE A 746 3.04 12.00 15.26
C ILE A 746 3.84 13.26 15.56
N GLY A 747 4.72 13.65 14.64
CA GLY A 747 5.65 14.73 14.88
C GLY A 747 5.72 15.76 13.78
N TYR A 748 6.31 16.89 14.12
CA TYR A 748 6.72 17.92 13.19
C TYR A 748 8.24 18.08 13.23
N ASP A 749 8.88 18.00 12.04
CA ASP A 749 10.30 18.31 11.86
C ASP A 749 10.44 19.78 11.41
N ALA A 750 10.96 20.61 12.31
CA ALA A 750 11.11 22.05 12.06
C ALA A 750 12.22 22.36 11.05
N THR A 751 13.19 21.46 10.89
CA THR A 751 14.28 21.60 9.92
C THR A 751 13.78 21.35 8.50
N GLU A 752 13.08 20.25 8.30
CA GLU A 752 12.55 19.86 7.00
C GLU A 752 11.18 20.49 6.70
N GLN A 753 10.56 21.16 7.68
CA GLN A 753 9.21 21.74 7.60
C GLN A 753 8.16 20.72 7.14
N GLN A 754 8.11 19.58 7.82
CA GLN A 754 7.18 18.50 7.47
C GLN A 754 6.55 17.87 8.71
N LEU A 755 5.28 17.54 8.58
CA LEU A 755 4.57 16.62 9.46
C LEU A 755 5.04 15.20 9.18
N TYR A 756 5.10 14.32 10.20
CA TYR A 756 5.41 12.92 10.00
C TYR A 756 4.64 12.01 10.96
N VAL A 757 4.43 10.79 10.50
CA VAL A 757 3.97 9.67 11.32
C VAL A 757 5.02 8.57 11.24
N ASP A 758 5.53 8.15 12.40
CA ASP A 758 6.43 7.00 12.54
C ASP A 758 5.66 5.86 13.18
N ARG A 759 5.40 4.80 12.38
CA ARG A 759 4.71 3.60 12.82
C ARG A 759 5.63 2.37 12.96
N THR A 760 6.93 2.57 12.95
CA THR A 760 7.92 1.47 13.03
C THR A 760 7.84 0.66 14.32
N LYS A 761 7.20 1.22 15.37
CA LYS A 761 6.97 0.57 16.67
C LYS A 761 5.50 0.52 17.08
N SER A 762 4.59 0.52 16.12
CA SER A 762 3.15 0.61 16.37
C SER A 762 2.49 -0.76 16.57
N GLY A 763 3.14 -1.66 17.30
CA GLY A 763 2.64 -2.99 17.63
C GLY A 763 3.06 -4.08 16.67
N ALA A 764 2.11 -4.88 16.17
CA ALA A 764 2.40 -5.91 15.16
C ALA A 764 2.76 -5.24 13.83
N VAL A 765 4.05 -5.19 13.50
CA VAL A 765 4.57 -4.54 12.29
C VAL A 765 5.31 -5.51 11.36
N ASP A 766 5.54 -6.76 11.80
CA ASP A 766 6.40 -7.73 11.12
C ASP A 766 5.67 -8.60 10.08
N PHE A 767 4.37 -8.40 9.88
CA PHE A 767 3.56 -9.20 8.96
C PHE A 767 3.83 -8.90 7.48
N ALA A 768 4.44 -7.76 7.18
CA ALA A 768 4.88 -7.39 5.84
C ALA A 768 6.08 -6.44 5.91
N PRO A 769 7.13 -6.62 5.09
CA PRO A 769 8.32 -5.78 5.10
C PRO A 769 8.03 -4.31 4.73
N ASP A 770 7.02 -4.07 3.90
CA ASP A 770 6.62 -2.75 3.46
C ASP A 770 5.73 -2.00 4.47
N PHE A 771 5.31 -2.65 5.55
CA PHE A 771 4.39 -2.03 6.51
C PHE A 771 5.07 -1.02 7.43
N PRO A 772 6.16 -1.35 8.17
CA PRO A 772 6.81 -0.39 9.05
C PRO A 772 7.43 0.75 8.26
N GLY A 773 7.34 1.98 8.78
CA GLY A 773 7.92 3.13 8.08
C GLY A 773 7.60 4.47 8.73
N VAL A 774 8.16 5.51 8.13
CA VAL A 774 7.90 6.91 8.47
C VAL A 774 7.31 7.60 7.25
N GLN A 775 6.08 8.08 7.36
CA GLN A 775 5.39 8.84 6.33
C GLN A 775 5.52 10.33 6.62
N THR A 776 5.74 11.15 5.58
CA THR A 776 5.98 12.59 5.75
C THR A 776 5.12 13.43 4.80
N ALA A 777 4.62 14.56 5.29
CA ALA A 777 3.83 15.52 4.52
C ALA A 777 4.42 16.93 4.65
N PRO A 778 4.67 17.66 3.54
CA PRO A 778 5.16 19.04 3.62
C PRO A 778 4.17 19.93 4.35
N LEU A 779 4.62 20.64 5.39
CA LEU A 779 3.79 21.54 6.17
C LEU A 779 4.59 22.77 6.61
N LYS A 780 4.29 23.92 6.02
CA LYS A 780 4.90 25.18 6.45
C LYS A 780 4.15 25.77 7.64
N PRO A 781 4.85 26.22 8.69
CA PRO A 781 4.21 26.86 9.83
C PRO A 781 3.45 28.12 9.43
N GLN A 782 2.30 28.36 10.04
CA GLN A 782 1.49 29.55 9.81
C GLN A 782 1.59 30.48 11.02
N GLY A 783 2.11 31.68 10.82
CA GLY A 783 2.34 32.61 11.92
C GLY A 783 3.27 32.07 13.02
N GLY A 784 4.23 31.23 12.67
CA GLY A 784 5.14 30.57 13.63
C GLY A 784 4.49 29.43 14.42
N LYS A 785 3.34 28.93 13.99
CA LYS A 785 2.59 27.86 14.64
C LYS A 785 2.38 26.67 13.73
N VAL A 786 2.32 25.50 14.34
CA VAL A 786 1.98 24.21 13.71
C VAL A 786 0.75 23.65 14.42
N HIS A 787 -0.32 23.45 13.66
CA HIS A 787 -1.53 22.82 14.12
C HIS A 787 -1.55 21.36 13.66
N ILE A 788 -1.92 20.44 14.54
CA ILE A 788 -1.97 18.99 14.31
C ILE A 788 -3.23 18.45 14.98
N ARG A 789 -4.17 17.94 14.20
CA ARG A 789 -5.29 17.14 14.70
C ARG A 789 -5.06 15.68 14.39
N VAL A 790 -5.30 14.81 15.35
CA VAL A 790 -5.09 13.36 15.25
C VAL A 790 -6.35 12.64 15.68
N VAL A 791 -6.93 11.85 14.79
CA VAL A 791 -7.96 10.87 15.17
C VAL A 791 -7.29 9.51 15.28
N VAL A 792 -7.28 8.98 16.49
CA VAL A 792 -6.75 7.64 16.83
C VAL A 792 -7.89 6.66 16.90
N ASP A 793 -7.73 5.48 16.31
CA ASP A 793 -8.63 4.34 16.52
C ASP A 793 -7.81 3.11 16.95
N ARG A 794 -8.45 2.00 17.19
CA ARG A 794 -7.80 0.74 17.64
C ARG A 794 -6.70 0.29 16.69
N SER A 795 -6.88 0.53 15.40
CA SER A 795 -5.95 0.08 14.36
C SER A 795 -5.59 1.15 13.33
N SER A 796 -5.73 2.43 13.65
CA SER A 796 -5.36 3.51 12.72
C SER A 796 -5.08 4.84 13.41
N VAL A 797 -4.37 5.70 12.67
CA VAL A 797 -4.28 7.14 12.94
C VAL A 797 -4.57 7.91 11.65
N GLU A 798 -5.44 8.92 11.74
CA GLU A 798 -5.62 9.93 10.70
C GLU A 798 -5.14 11.28 11.22
N VAL A 799 -4.14 11.87 10.57
CA VAL A 799 -3.46 13.09 11.03
C VAL A 799 -3.68 14.22 10.04
N PHE A 800 -4.20 15.35 10.53
CA PHE A 800 -4.53 16.53 9.75
C PHE A 800 -3.68 17.71 10.19
N GLY A 801 -2.69 18.07 9.37
CA GLY A 801 -1.76 19.17 9.65
C GLY A 801 -2.20 20.51 9.06
N GLY A 802 -1.96 21.60 9.80
CA GLY A 802 -2.28 22.97 9.41
C GLY A 802 -3.78 23.19 9.28
N GLN A 803 -4.28 23.55 8.09
CA GLN A 803 -5.70 23.65 7.81
C GLN A 803 -6.28 22.36 7.18
N GLY A 804 -5.53 21.25 7.23
CA GLY A 804 -5.86 19.98 6.59
C GLY A 804 -5.30 19.85 5.17
N GLN A 805 -4.28 20.60 4.80
CA GLN A 805 -3.56 20.44 3.54
C GLN A 805 -2.48 19.35 3.59
N ALA A 806 -2.00 19.00 4.79
CA ALA A 806 -1.06 17.90 5.01
C ALA A 806 -1.80 16.81 5.80
N VAL A 807 -2.18 15.74 5.13
CA VAL A 807 -2.92 14.62 5.75
C VAL A 807 -2.10 13.36 5.65
N ILE A 808 -2.03 12.60 6.73
CA ILE A 808 -1.35 11.29 6.79
C ILE A 808 -2.32 10.28 7.41
N THR A 809 -2.64 9.23 6.68
CA THR A 809 -3.49 8.14 7.12
C THR A 809 -2.68 6.85 7.16
N ASP A 810 -2.56 6.27 8.35
CA ASP A 810 -1.79 5.05 8.56
C ASP A 810 -2.54 4.05 9.44
N GLN A 811 -2.57 2.78 9.03
CA GLN A 811 -2.93 1.68 9.93
C GLN A 811 -1.81 1.42 10.94
N ILE A 812 -2.22 1.00 12.13
CA ILE A 812 -1.34 0.61 13.26
C ILE A 812 -1.97 -0.59 13.96
N PHE A 813 -1.14 -1.45 14.57
CA PHE A 813 -1.66 -2.65 15.24
C PHE A 813 -1.08 -2.82 16.66
N PRO A 814 -1.24 -1.80 17.53
CA PRO A 814 -0.72 -1.85 18.90
C PRO A 814 -1.56 -2.78 19.79
N ASP A 815 -0.94 -3.30 20.82
CA ASP A 815 -1.63 -4.07 21.85
C ASP A 815 -2.76 -3.26 22.50
N THR A 816 -3.78 -3.93 22.99
CA THR A 816 -4.96 -3.31 23.64
C THR A 816 -4.59 -2.48 24.87
N ASP A 817 -3.50 -2.84 25.56
CA ASP A 817 -3.00 -2.15 26.75
C ASP A 817 -2.12 -0.93 26.42
N SER A 818 -1.71 -0.78 25.16
CA SER A 818 -0.97 0.40 24.69
C SER A 818 -1.95 1.56 24.50
N GLN A 819 -2.20 2.34 25.55
CA GLN A 819 -3.21 3.39 25.57
C GLN A 819 -2.66 4.77 25.95
N GLY A 820 -1.36 4.87 26.26
CA GLY A 820 -0.75 6.13 26.72
C GLY A 820 -0.67 7.19 25.62
N VAL A 821 -0.72 8.46 26.06
CA VAL A 821 -0.48 9.64 25.23
C VAL A 821 0.61 10.48 25.87
N ARG A 822 1.59 10.93 25.06
CA ARG A 822 2.73 11.74 25.51
C ARG A 822 2.96 12.90 24.55
N LEU A 823 3.44 13.99 25.09
CA LEU A 823 4.10 15.05 24.33
C LEU A 823 5.60 14.74 24.23
N PHE A 824 6.25 15.20 23.18
CA PHE A 824 7.70 15.06 23.06
C PHE A 824 8.35 16.28 22.40
N ALA A 825 9.64 16.51 22.71
CA ALA A 825 10.50 17.46 22.04
C ALA A 825 11.92 16.89 21.91
N GLU A 826 12.55 17.06 20.75
CA GLU A 826 13.91 16.62 20.48
C GLU A 826 14.78 17.77 19.96
N GLY A 827 16.03 17.80 20.38
CA GLY A 827 17.02 18.82 19.97
C GLY A 827 16.71 20.23 20.42
N GLY A 828 15.93 20.38 21.50
CA GLY A 828 15.52 21.65 22.07
C GLY A 828 14.24 21.55 22.87
N THR A 829 13.54 22.67 22.99
CA THR A 829 12.29 22.84 23.74
C THR A 829 11.15 23.18 22.78
N ALA A 830 10.00 22.54 22.94
CA ALA A 830 8.76 22.88 22.22
C ALA A 830 7.77 23.60 23.13
N LYS A 831 6.97 24.47 22.58
CA LYS A 831 5.88 25.13 23.28
C LYS A 831 4.54 24.66 22.74
N LEU A 832 3.77 23.96 23.55
CA LEU A 832 2.38 23.66 23.30
C LEU A 832 1.55 24.88 23.69
N ASP A 833 0.86 25.50 22.76
CA ASP A 833 -0.03 26.63 23.03
C ASP A 833 -1.39 26.16 23.54
N ASP A 834 -1.92 25.09 22.91
CA ASP A 834 -3.23 24.53 23.21
C ASP A 834 -3.30 23.05 22.82
N LEU A 835 -3.99 22.25 23.64
CA LEU A 835 -4.33 20.86 23.34
C LEU A 835 -5.71 20.56 23.90
N GLU A 836 -6.58 20.04 23.03
CA GLU A 836 -7.87 19.48 23.38
C GLU A 836 -7.88 17.98 23.02
N LEU A 837 -8.37 17.15 23.95
CA LEU A 837 -8.45 15.70 23.74
C LEU A 837 -9.79 15.17 24.24
N TRP A 838 -10.45 14.43 23.35
CA TRP A 838 -11.70 13.73 23.66
C TRP A 838 -11.54 12.21 23.44
N HIS A 839 -12.21 11.43 24.25
CA HIS A 839 -12.42 10.01 23.97
C HIS A 839 -13.55 9.85 22.95
N LEU A 840 -13.39 8.87 22.08
CA LEU A 840 -14.40 8.55 21.10
C LEU A 840 -15.10 7.23 21.43
N GLY A 841 -16.41 7.26 21.48
CA GLY A 841 -17.25 6.08 21.57
C GLY A 841 -17.33 5.30 20.26
N SER A 842 -18.01 4.15 20.31
CA SER A 842 -18.19 3.33 19.12
C SER A 842 -19.33 3.87 18.24
N TYR A 843 -19.10 3.95 16.91
CA TYR A 843 -20.15 4.28 15.95
C TYR A 843 -21.34 3.29 15.96
N ARG A 844 -21.20 2.16 16.64
CA ARG A 844 -22.22 1.12 16.79
C ARG A 844 -23.00 1.20 18.10
N SER A 845 -22.62 2.09 19.02
CA SER A 845 -23.20 2.22 20.35
C SER A 845 -24.41 3.16 20.41
N ARG A 846 -25.43 2.94 19.59
CA ARG A 846 -26.74 3.60 19.74
C ARG A 846 -27.81 2.63 20.21
#